data_01596f76d5c0ff946dcac5473021549c
#
_entry.id   01596f76d5c0ff946dcac5473021549c
#
_cell.length_a   1.000
_cell.length_b   1.000
_cell.length_c   1.000
_cell.angle_alpha   90.00
_cell.angle_beta   90.00
_cell.angle_gamma   90.00
#
_symmetry.space_group_name_H-M   'P 1'
#
loop_
_entity.id
_entity.type
_entity.pdbx_description
1 polymer ?
#
loop_
_entity_poly.entity_id
_entity_poly.type
_entity_poly.pdbx_seq_one_letter_code
_entity_poly.pdbx_strand_id
1 'polypeptide(L)'
;MMKTMRLGLLAASAMAFSSGAALADFELDILHINDFHSRIESVNKSDSTCSAEEEGKNECFGGAARLLTAINQTRDALKGQNQNVLLLNAGDNFQGSLFYTTYKGAVEAEVLNAMKFDAMTVGNHEFDDSDDVLATFLDKVQFPVVTANVMASAAAKIGDRIKPSLVLDIAGQKVGIVGAVTNDTPEIANPGPNITIADDVAKITEAVQALKAQGVNKIVALTHVGYPRDLAFIAKIPDVDVVVGGHTHTLLSNSVKGAAGPYPTWVDNPGGYKVPVVQAFQYSRYLGDLKVVFDDAGVVKDASGEPIPVDSKFQPDQSMVARINELKAPIEDMKKKVVGAADSPIDGDRRSCRAKECQMGNLLADAQLDRVKDQGITISIQNGGGLRASIDAGEIGMGEVLTVLPFQNTIATFQIKGSDLLTALENGVSQIDDGAGRFPQVAGLKYSFDKSKPVGSRISDVQTKEGDAFVPLDPNKTYGVVTNNYVRGGGDGYKIFATASQNAYDFGPNLENAVADYLAAHNPYKPYTDGRITDLTPADYKPTPPQAPAAAPAAPATTAQAPAATPAPAAPAPAATPAPAPAAPAPVTPEPAAPATPAPATPAPATPAPVAAEPAPAGPSKYTVVKGDSLWKIAEETYGDGERWTEIAKANKLRRPNLIQVGEELELPAK
;
A
#
# COMPACT_ATOMS: atom_id res chain seq x y z
N MET A 1 -73.39 -72.33 -20.74
CA MET A 1 -72.78 -72.12 -19.44
C MET A 1 -71.50 -71.29 -19.64
N MET A 2 -71.56 -70.00 -19.43
CA MET A 2 -70.45 -69.03 -19.65
C MET A 2 -69.61 -68.96 -18.36
N LYS A 3 -68.29 -69.11 -18.52
CA LYS A 3 -67.31 -68.88 -17.47
C LYS A 3 -66.64 -67.53 -17.76
N THR A 4 -66.89 -66.53 -16.95
CA THR A 4 -66.25 -65.21 -16.98
C THR A 4 -64.86 -65.30 -16.37
N MET A 5 -63.86 -64.92 -17.15
CA MET A 5 -62.45 -64.77 -16.72
C MET A 5 -62.21 -63.31 -16.27
N ARG A 6 -61.87 -63.11 -15.02
CA ARG A 6 -61.44 -61.76 -14.48
C ARG A 6 -59.93 -61.61 -14.70
N LEU A 7 -59.57 -60.59 -15.48
CA LEU A 7 -58.20 -60.17 -15.65
C LEU A 7 -57.85 -59.22 -14.48
N GLY A 8 -56.88 -59.60 -13.66
CA GLY A 8 -56.29 -58.70 -12.63
C GLY A 8 -55.17 -57.90 -13.20
N LEU A 9 -55.25 -56.57 -13.17
CA LEU A 9 -54.19 -55.64 -13.52
C LEU A 9 -53.27 -55.49 -12.31
N LEU A 10 -51.99 -55.96 -12.39
CA LEU A 10 -50.93 -55.62 -11.47
C LEU A 10 -50.29 -54.31 -11.92
N ALA A 11 -50.49 -53.21 -11.18
CA ALA A 11 -49.75 -51.98 -11.36
C ALA A 11 -48.41 -52.08 -10.61
N ALA A 12 -47.32 -52.25 -11.33
CA ALA A 12 -45.95 -52.17 -10.81
C ALA A 12 -45.57 -50.69 -10.72
N SER A 13 -45.54 -50.11 -9.52
CA SER A 13 -44.93 -48.79 -9.27
C SER A 13 -43.41 -48.91 -9.34
N ALA A 14 -42.81 -48.44 -10.42
CA ALA A 14 -41.37 -48.25 -10.54
C ALA A 14 -41.00 -46.98 -9.73
N MET A 15 -40.46 -47.16 -8.50
CA MET A 15 -39.74 -46.09 -7.80
C MET A 15 -38.39 -45.89 -8.53
N ALA A 16 -38.32 -44.79 -9.30
CA ALA A 16 -37.06 -44.31 -9.79
C ALA A 16 -36.27 -43.74 -8.61
N PHE A 17 -35.34 -44.47 -8.06
CA PHE A 17 -34.29 -43.93 -7.23
C PHE A 17 -33.39 -43.12 -8.17
N SER A 18 -33.54 -41.77 -8.19
CA SER A 18 -32.51 -40.92 -8.70
C SER A 18 -31.32 -41.02 -7.73
N SER A 19 -30.38 -41.90 -8.03
CA SER A 19 -29.04 -41.80 -7.45
C SER A 19 -28.48 -40.46 -7.91
N GLY A 20 -28.58 -39.42 -7.07
CA GLY A 20 -27.79 -38.23 -7.23
C GLY A 20 -26.33 -38.71 -7.29
N ALA A 21 -25.67 -38.54 -8.45
CA ALA A 21 -24.23 -38.72 -8.50
C ALA A 21 -23.66 -37.78 -7.46
N ALA A 22 -22.97 -38.30 -6.45
CA ALA A 22 -22.15 -37.47 -5.59
C ALA A 22 -21.18 -36.76 -6.52
N LEU A 23 -21.26 -35.44 -6.60
CA LEU A 23 -20.28 -34.65 -7.34
C LEU A 23 -18.92 -34.89 -6.64
N ALA A 24 -17.89 -35.04 -7.44
CA ALA A 24 -16.54 -35.17 -6.87
C ALA A 24 -16.15 -33.85 -6.19
N ASP A 25 -15.41 -33.97 -5.09
CA ASP A 25 -14.84 -32.79 -4.41
C ASP A 25 -14.16 -31.87 -5.44
N PHE A 26 -14.32 -30.54 -5.24
CA PHE A 26 -13.68 -29.57 -6.13
C PHE A 26 -12.31 -29.19 -5.59
N GLU A 27 -11.26 -29.53 -6.34
CA GLU A 27 -9.88 -29.18 -6.02
C GLU A 27 -9.49 -27.88 -6.73
N LEU A 28 -8.85 -26.96 -6.00
CA LEU A 28 -8.35 -25.67 -6.49
C LEU A 28 -6.97 -25.40 -5.92
N ASP A 29 -5.99 -25.21 -6.80
CA ASP A 29 -4.66 -24.74 -6.43
C ASP A 29 -4.61 -23.22 -6.59
N ILE A 30 -4.36 -22.52 -5.47
CA ILE A 30 -4.27 -21.06 -5.40
C ILE A 30 -2.80 -20.67 -5.31
N LEU A 31 -2.26 -20.17 -6.42
CA LEU A 31 -0.98 -19.50 -6.45
C LEU A 31 -1.17 -18.04 -6.06
N HIS A 32 -0.28 -17.48 -5.24
CA HIS A 32 -0.43 -16.09 -4.84
C HIS A 32 0.89 -15.40 -4.52
N ILE A 33 0.87 -14.06 -4.67
CA ILE A 33 1.92 -13.17 -4.18
C ILE A 33 1.28 -12.03 -3.38
N ASN A 34 2.08 -11.38 -2.57
CA ASN A 34 1.75 -10.16 -1.85
C ASN A 34 2.99 -9.30 -1.68
N ASP A 35 2.81 -8.00 -1.45
CA ASP A 35 3.87 -7.07 -1.05
C ASP A 35 5.09 -7.13 -2.01
N PHE A 36 4.81 -6.98 -3.31
CA PHE A 36 5.84 -7.01 -4.37
C PHE A 36 6.78 -5.80 -4.27
N HIS A 37 6.24 -4.62 -3.89
CA HIS A 37 6.97 -3.40 -3.62
C HIS A 37 7.96 -3.02 -4.72
N SER A 38 7.50 -3.06 -5.98
CA SER A 38 8.32 -2.66 -7.13
C SER A 38 9.70 -3.35 -7.20
N ARG A 39 9.83 -4.54 -6.59
CA ARG A 39 11.08 -5.32 -6.66
C ARG A 39 11.21 -5.97 -8.04
N ILE A 40 11.38 -5.09 -9.05
CA ILE A 40 11.56 -5.47 -10.46
C ILE A 40 12.85 -6.27 -10.63
N GLU A 41 13.93 -5.86 -9.94
CA GLU A 41 15.18 -6.61 -9.86
C GLU A 41 15.15 -7.59 -8.68
N SER A 42 15.99 -8.63 -8.75
CA SER A 42 16.19 -9.57 -7.64
C SER A 42 16.74 -8.85 -6.41
N VAL A 43 16.46 -9.39 -5.23
CA VAL A 43 16.99 -8.92 -3.95
C VAL A 43 17.91 -9.96 -3.32
N ASN A 44 18.87 -9.51 -2.52
CA ASN A 44 19.71 -10.37 -1.70
C ASN A 44 19.03 -10.68 -0.34
N LYS A 45 19.75 -11.36 0.57
CA LYS A 45 19.24 -11.70 1.90
C LYS A 45 18.94 -10.50 2.80
N SER A 46 19.49 -9.33 2.48
CA SER A 46 19.31 -8.06 3.21
C SER A 46 18.24 -7.17 2.56
N ASP A 47 17.48 -7.71 1.58
CA ASP A 47 16.43 -7.03 0.81
C ASP A 47 16.94 -5.85 -0.05
N SER A 48 18.27 -5.71 -0.22
CA SER A 48 18.91 -4.80 -1.17
C SER A 48 18.87 -5.36 -2.59
N THR A 49 19.04 -4.52 -3.60
CA THR A 49 19.17 -4.97 -5.01
C THR A 49 20.36 -5.92 -5.14
N CYS A 50 20.14 -7.07 -5.73
CA CYS A 50 21.15 -8.12 -5.86
C CYS A 50 22.26 -7.72 -6.83
N SER A 51 23.51 -7.90 -6.43
CA SER A 51 24.68 -7.67 -7.27
C SER A 51 24.91 -8.85 -8.23
N ALA A 52 25.70 -8.62 -9.29
CA ALA A 52 26.10 -9.67 -10.22
C ALA A 52 26.97 -10.76 -9.53
N GLU A 53 27.72 -10.41 -8.49
CA GLU A 53 28.52 -11.35 -7.69
C GLU A 53 27.62 -12.27 -6.86
N GLU A 54 26.60 -11.73 -6.18
CA GLU A 54 25.62 -12.50 -5.41
C GLU A 54 24.77 -13.39 -6.33
N GLU A 55 24.39 -12.89 -7.52
CA GLU A 55 23.70 -13.70 -8.51
C GLU A 55 24.55 -14.91 -8.92
N GLY A 56 25.85 -14.71 -9.17
CA GLY A 56 26.79 -15.79 -9.46
C GLY A 56 26.99 -16.80 -8.33
N LYS A 57 26.71 -16.41 -7.09
CA LYS A 57 26.75 -17.27 -5.90
C LYS A 57 25.41 -17.92 -5.56
N ASN A 58 24.35 -17.65 -6.32
CA ASN A 58 22.96 -18.08 -6.06
C ASN A 58 22.40 -17.54 -4.72
N GLU A 59 22.78 -16.30 -4.35
CA GLU A 59 22.35 -15.63 -3.12
C GLU A 59 21.20 -14.63 -3.39
N CYS A 60 20.65 -14.64 -4.63
CA CYS A 60 19.58 -13.76 -5.07
C CYS A 60 18.21 -14.42 -5.04
N PHE A 61 17.19 -13.64 -4.71
CA PHE A 61 15.79 -14.07 -4.59
C PHE A 61 14.87 -13.11 -5.34
N GLY A 62 13.72 -13.62 -5.78
CA GLY A 62 12.68 -12.79 -6.37
C GLY A 62 13.11 -12.08 -7.65
N GLY A 63 12.56 -10.88 -7.82
CA GLY A 63 12.64 -10.11 -9.06
C GLY A 63 11.61 -10.56 -10.09
N ALA A 64 11.14 -9.62 -10.90
CA ALA A 64 10.06 -9.85 -11.86
C ALA A 64 10.35 -10.99 -12.84
N ALA A 65 11.58 -11.05 -13.37
CA ALA A 65 11.95 -12.05 -14.37
C ALA A 65 11.98 -13.49 -13.80
N ARG A 66 12.48 -13.66 -12.59
CA ARG A 66 12.53 -14.97 -11.92
C ARG A 66 11.15 -15.39 -11.42
N LEU A 67 10.38 -14.44 -10.86
CA LEU A 67 9.00 -14.67 -10.44
C LEU A 67 8.11 -15.10 -11.61
N LEU A 68 8.24 -14.45 -12.77
CA LEU A 68 7.51 -14.83 -13.99
C LEU A 68 7.79 -16.30 -14.38
N THR A 69 9.05 -16.72 -14.32
CA THR A 69 9.43 -18.12 -14.57
C THR A 69 8.82 -19.07 -13.54
N ALA A 70 8.91 -18.71 -12.25
CA ALA A 70 8.35 -19.52 -11.15
C ALA A 70 6.83 -19.71 -11.31
N ILE A 71 6.10 -18.63 -11.59
CA ILE A 71 4.65 -18.68 -11.83
C ILE A 71 4.33 -19.56 -13.03
N ASN A 72 4.98 -19.36 -14.17
CA ASN A 72 4.68 -20.10 -15.39
C ASN A 72 4.97 -21.60 -15.23
N GLN A 73 6.15 -21.96 -14.69
CA GLN A 73 6.51 -23.36 -14.48
C GLN A 73 5.59 -24.08 -13.49
N THR A 74 5.24 -23.43 -12.36
CA THR A 74 4.33 -24.00 -11.37
C THR A 74 2.93 -24.15 -11.94
N ARG A 75 2.40 -23.11 -12.59
CA ARG A 75 1.08 -23.13 -13.24
C ARG A 75 0.99 -24.22 -14.31
N ASP A 76 2.02 -24.36 -15.15
CA ASP A 76 2.04 -25.36 -16.22
C ASP A 76 2.16 -26.77 -15.66
N ALA A 77 2.93 -26.97 -14.60
CA ALA A 77 3.04 -28.26 -13.92
C ALA A 77 1.70 -28.70 -13.31
N LEU A 78 0.98 -27.80 -12.62
CA LEU A 78 -0.33 -28.07 -12.04
C LEU A 78 -1.38 -28.34 -13.13
N LYS A 79 -1.42 -27.52 -14.20
CA LYS A 79 -2.31 -27.77 -15.35
C LYS A 79 -2.01 -29.07 -16.08
N GLY A 80 -0.73 -29.44 -16.18
CA GLY A 80 -0.31 -30.75 -16.72
C GLY A 80 -0.81 -31.94 -15.91
N GLN A 81 -1.16 -31.74 -14.65
CA GLN A 81 -1.80 -32.72 -13.75
C GLN A 81 -3.33 -32.59 -13.73
N ASN A 82 -3.92 -31.81 -14.63
CA ASN A 82 -5.36 -31.46 -14.68
C ASN A 82 -5.89 -30.76 -13.44
N GLN A 83 -5.05 -30.04 -12.71
CA GLN A 83 -5.47 -29.23 -11.57
C GLN A 83 -6.11 -27.91 -12.04
N ASN A 84 -7.09 -27.44 -11.29
CA ASN A 84 -7.66 -26.10 -11.44
C ASN A 84 -6.73 -25.10 -10.76
N VAL A 85 -6.28 -24.07 -11.47
CA VAL A 85 -5.28 -23.12 -10.95
C VAL A 85 -5.84 -21.71 -10.99
N LEU A 86 -5.71 -21.01 -9.86
CA LEU A 86 -6.04 -19.60 -9.67
C LEU A 86 -4.77 -18.84 -9.26
N LEU A 87 -4.47 -17.70 -9.88
CA LEU A 87 -3.33 -16.86 -9.51
C LEU A 87 -3.81 -15.50 -9.00
N LEU A 88 -3.46 -15.18 -7.74
CA LEU A 88 -3.92 -13.99 -7.02
C LEU A 88 -2.77 -13.07 -6.60
N ASN A 89 -3.04 -11.75 -6.55
CA ASN A 89 -2.12 -10.74 -6.03
C ASN A 89 -2.81 -9.96 -4.89
N ALA A 90 -2.24 -10.05 -3.70
CA ALA A 90 -2.80 -9.46 -2.49
C ALA A 90 -2.30 -8.02 -2.21
N GLY A 91 -1.93 -7.25 -3.25
CA GLY A 91 -1.64 -5.82 -3.15
C GLY A 91 -0.22 -5.44 -2.74
N ASP A 92 0.01 -4.14 -2.57
CA ASP A 92 1.30 -3.49 -2.32
C ASP A 92 2.33 -3.80 -3.42
N ASN A 93 1.98 -3.49 -4.65
CA ASN A 93 2.89 -3.61 -5.78
C ASN A 93 3.75 -2.35 -5.95
N PHE A 94 3.26 -1.21 -5.46
CA PHE A 94 3.92 0.09 -5.51
C PHE A 94 4.97 0.23 -4.42
N GLN A 95 5.83 1.24 -4.58
CA GLN A 95 6.89 1.63 -3.65
C GLN A 95 7.99 0.59 -3.41
N GLY A 96 9.19 1.05 -3.12
CA GLY A 96 10.32 0.24 -2.71
C GLY A 96 11.45 0.11 -3.73
N SER A 97 11.33 0.72 -4.93
CA SER A 97 12.44 0.79 -5.89
C SER A 97 12.41 2.05 -6.75
N LEU A 98 13.54 2.34 -7.39
CA LEU A 98 13.66 3.46 -8.32
C LEU A 98 12.80 3.29 -9.58
N PHE A 99 12.35 2.07 -9.90
CA PHE A 99 11.39 1.86 -10.98
C PHE A 99 10.06 2.54 -10.65
N TYR A 100 9.53 2.35 -9.44
CA TYR A 100 8.32 3.04 -9.03
C TYR A 100 8.52 4.56 -8.97
N THR A 101 9.61 5.01 -8.35
CA THR A 101 9.92 6.45 -8.27
C THR A 101 9.94 7.10 -9.65
N THR A 102 10.52 6.41 -10.65
CA THR A 102 10.69 6.93 -12.03
C THR A 102 9.41 6.77 -12.86
N TYR A 103 8.72 5.62 -12.75
CA TYR A 103 7.66 5.23 -13.70
C TYR A 103 6.25 5.21 -13.09
N LYS A 104 6.12 5.45 -11.77
CA LYS A 104 4.84 5.65 -11.07
C LYS A 104 3.78 4.60 -11.40
N GLY A 105 4.12 3.32 -11.21
CA GLY A 105 3.22 2.19 -11.41
C GLY A 105 3.13 1.66 -12.85
N ALA A 106 3.70 2.35 -13.83
CA ALA A 106 3.61 1.92 -15.23
C ALA A 106 4.41 0.64 -15.51
N VAL A 107 5.56 0.48 -14.88
CA VAL A 107 6.41 -0.73 -14.98
C VAL A 107 5.79 -1.88 -14.20
N GLU A 108 5.24 -1.61 -13.03
CA GLU A 108 4.51 -2.60 -12.24
C GLU A 108 3.34 -3.18 -13.03
N ALA A 109 2.52 -2.34 -13.68
CA ALA A 109 1.44 -2.81 -14.54
C ALA A 109 1.93 -3.69 -15.70
N GLU A 110 3.02 -3.31 -16.38
CA GLU A 110 3.62 -4.08 -17.47
C GLU A 110 4.07 -5.47 -17.00
N VAL A 111 4.78 -5.53 -15.88
CA VAL A 111 5.31 -6.76 -15.28
C VAL A 111 4.18 -7.69 -14.81
N LEU A 112 3.21 -7.14 -14.08
CA LEU A 112 2.07 -7.92 -13.57
C LEU A 112 1.19 -8.45 -14.70
N ASN A 113 0.99 -7.71 -15.79
CA ASN A 113 0.30 -8.20 -16.99
C ASN A 113 0.99 -9.41 -17.62
N ALA A 114 2.33 -9.44 -17.64
CA ALA A 114 3.08 -10.59 -18.14
C ALA A 114 2.85 -11.86 -17.29
N MET A 115 2.61 -11.70 -15.98
CA MET A 115 2.34 -12.80 -15.04
C MET A 115 0.91 -13.36 -15.16
N LYS A 116 -0.04 -12.59 -15.72
CA LYS A 116 -1.43 -12.99 -15.99
C LYS A 116 -2.17 -13.41 -14.72
N PHE A 117 -2.32 -12.48 -13.78
CA PHE A 117 -3.15 -12.68 -12.59
C PHE A 117 -4.62 -12.84 -12.96
N ASP A 118 -5.35 -13.67 -12.21
CA ASP A 118 -6.81 -13.82 -12.34
C ASP A 118 -7.57 -12.76 -11.55
N ALA A 119 -6.98 -12.25 -10.45
CA ALA A 119 -7.47 -11.10 -9.69
C ALA A 119 -6.36 -10.48 -8.84
N MET A 120 -6.55 -9.21 -8.48
CA MET A 120 -5.72 -8.45 -7.55
C MET A 120 -6.60 -7.67 -6.58
N THR A 121 -6.18 -7.52 -5.31
CA THR A 121 -6.66 -6.44 -4.43
C THR A 121 -5.62 -5.32 -4.39
N VAL A 122 -6.04 -4.07 -4.11
CA VAL A 122 -5.09 -3.01 -3.82
C VAL A 122 -4.58 -3.13 -2.39
N GLY A 123 -3.32 -2.75 -2.15
CA GLY A 123 -2.79 -2.49 -0.83
C GLY A 123 -2.82 -0.98 -0.52
N ASN A 124 -2.24 -0.58 0.61
CA ASN A 124 -2.18 0.83 1.00
C ASN A 124 -1.20 1.63 0.13
N HIS A 125 -0.11 1.02 -0.32
CA HIS A 125 0.88 1.72 -1.14
C HIS A 125 0.41 2.02 -2.57
N GLU A 126 -0.64 1.38 -3.06
CA GLU A 126 -1.29 1.80 -4.30
C GLU A 126 -1.89 3.22 -4.21
N PHE A 127 -2.05 3.76 -2.98
CA PHE A 127 -2.59 5.10 -2.74
C PHE A 127 -1.54 6.16 -2.34
N ASP A 128 -0.25 5.84 -2.28
CA ASP A 128 0.79 6.78 -1.80
C ASP A 128 0.87 8.08 -2.63
N ASP A 129 0.73 7.98 -3.93
CA ASP A 129 0.77 9.11 -4.87
C ASP A 129 -0.66 9.52 -5.34
N SER A 130 -1.67 9.34 -4.51
CA SER A 130 -3.08 9.66 -4.74
C SER A 130 -3.82 8.78 -5.76
N ASP A 131 -5.11 9.06 -5.95
CA ASP A 131 -5.96 8.35 -6.90
C ASP A 131 -5.61 8.61 -8.37
N ASP A 132 -4.86 9.66 -8.70
CA ASP A 132 -4.39 9.95 -10.06
C ASP A 132 -3.39 8.90 -10.58
N VAL A 133 -2.39 8.55 -9.76
CA VAL A 133 -1.39 7.54 -10.10
C VAL A 133 -2.00 6.16 -10.14
N LEU A 134 -2.83 5.81 -9.14
CA LEU A 134 -3.57 4.56 -9.15
C LEU A 134 -4.47 4.44 -10.38
N ALA A 135 -5.16 5.50 -10.79
CA ALA A 135 -5.97 5.52 -12.00
C ALA A 135 -5.14 5.16 -13.25
N THR A 136 -3.93 5.73 -13.37
CA THR A 136 -3.03 5.45 -14.48
C THR A 136 -2.58 3.98 -14.51
N PHE A 137 -2.35 3.37 -13.35
CA PHE A 137 -2.07 1.95 -13.23
C PHE A 137 -3.28 1.09 -13.63
N LEU A 138 -4.47 1.42 -13.11
CA LEU A 138 -5.72 0.72 -13.43
C LEU A 138 -6.09 0.77 -14.92
N ASP A 139 -5.66 1.83 -15.65
CA ASP A 139 -5.83 1.92 -17.11
C ASP A 139 -4.93 0.94 -17.89
N LYS A 140 -3.86 0.46 -17.27
CA LYS A 140 -2.85 -0.39 -17.91
C LYS A 140 -2.98 -1.87 -17.57
N VAL A 141 -3.48 -2.22 -16.38
CA VAL A 141 -3.63 -3.62 -15.97
C VAL A 141 -4.70 -4.35 -16.77
N GLN A 142 -4.45 -5.62 -17.10
CA GLN A 142 -5.28 -6.45 -17.96
C GLN A 142 -6.04 -7.53 -17.17
N PHE A 143 -6.11 -7.40 -15.86
CA PHE A 143 -6.80 -8.31 -14.95
C PHE A 143 -7.71 -7.53 -13.99
N PRO A 144 -8.75 -8.18 -13.42
CA PRO A 144 -9.66 -7.53 -12.49
C PRO A 144 -8.99 -7.09 -11.19
N VAL A 145 -9.38 -5.90 -10.70
CA VAL A 145 -8.99 -5.42 -9.37
C VAL A 145 -10.22 -5.36 -8.48
N VAL A 146 -10.16 -6.00 -7.31
CA VAL A 146 -11.28 -6.13 -6.36
C VAL A 146 -10.89 -5.61 -4.98
N THR A 147 -11.64 -4.67 -4.43
CA THR A 147 -11.46 -4.17 -3.06
C THR A 147 -12.78 -3.57 -2.57
N ALA A 148 -13.46 -4.26 -1.66
CA ALA A 148 -14.83 -3.93 -1.26
C ALA A 148 -14.94 -2.66 -0.42
N ASN A 149 -13.90 -2.31 0.35
CA ASN A 149 -13.94 -1.17 1.27
C ASN A 149 -13.35 0.13 0.70
N VAL A 150 -12.96 0.16 -0.56
CA VAL A 150 -12.56 1.38 -1.27
C VAL A 150 -13.81 2.05 -1.85
N MET A 151 -14.14 3.22 -1.31
CA MET A 151 -15.32 4.00 -1.71
C MET A 151 -14.88 5.23 -2.48
N ALA A 152 -15.02 5.18 -3.80
CA ALA A 152 -14.68 6.29 -4.69
C ALA A 152 -15.87 7.26 -4.84
N SER A 153 -15.64 8.56 -4.67
CA SER A 153 -16.61 9.59 -5.00
C SER A 153 -16.76 9.74 -6.53
N ALA A 154 -17.77 10.44 -6.99
CA ALA A 154 -17.93 10.73 -8.42
C ALA A 154 -16.77 11.55 -9.04
N ALA A 155 -15.97 12.21 -8.20
CA ALA A 155 -14.79 12.98 -8.62
C ALA A 155 -13.50 12.15 -8.63
N ALA A 156 -13.52 10.94 -8.09
CA ALA A 156 -12.34 10.08 -8.02
C ALA A 156 -11.87 9.65 -9.42
N LYS A 157 -10.57 9.71 -9.64
CA LYS A 157 -9.96 9.34 -10.92
C LYS A 157 -10.01 7.85 -11.21
N ILE A 158 -10.04 7.03 -10.17
CA ILE A 158 -10.18 5.57 -10.32
C ILE A 158 -11.54 5.16 -10.88
N GLY A 159 -12.57 6.02 -10.76
CA GLY A 159 -13.93 5.72 -11.24
C GLY A 159 -14.48 4.44 -10.59
N ASP A 160 -15.04 3.56 -11.43
CA ASP A 160 -15.62 2.28 -11.01
C ASP A 160 -14.73 1.05 -11.36
N ARG A 161 -13.43 1.26 -11.59
CA ARG A 161 -12.49 0.21 -12.02
C ARG A 161 -12.15 -0.79 -10.93
N ILE A 162 -12.23 -0.40 -9.66
CA ILE A 162 -12.12 -1.31 -8.52
C ILE A 162 -13.53 -1.80 -8.16
N LYS A 163 -13.73 -3.11 -8.16
CA LYS A 163 -15.02 -3.74 -7.83
C LYS A 163 -14.98 -4.33 -6.41
N PRO A 164 -16.11 -4.44 -5.70
CA PRO A 164 -16.10 -5.07 -4.37
C PRO A 164 -15.78 -6.56 -4.44
N SER A 165 -16.17 -7.25 -5.51
CA SER A 165 -15.96 -8.68 -5.71
C SER A 165 -16.02 -9.07 -7.17
N LEU A 166 -15.60 -10.31 -7.46
CA LEU A 166 -15.59 -10.94 -8.77
C LEU A 166 -16.10 -12.37 -8.65
N VAL A 167 -16.77 -12.89 -9.69
CA VAL A 167 -17.10 -14.32 -9.83
C VAL A 167 -16.33 -14.88 -11.01
N LEU A 168 -15.55 -15.93 -10.75
CA LEU A 168 -14.83 -16.69 -11.76
C LEU A 168 -15.53 -18.04 -11.96
N ASP A 169 -15.65 -18.48 -13.21
CA ASP A 169 -16.04 -19.86 -13.53
C ASP A 169 -14.76 -20.68 -13.73
N ILE A 170 -14.53 -21.62 -12.85
CA ILE A 170 -13.37 -22.52 -12.90
C ILE A 170 -13.89 -23.94 -13.01
N ALA A 171 -13.72 -24.56 -14.18
CA ALA A 171 -14.20 -25.91 -14.48
C ALA A 171 -15.71 -26.11 -14.18
N GLY A 172 -16.54 -25.08 -14.43
CA GLY A 172 -17.98 -25.12 -14.19
C GLY A 172 -18.39 -24.86 -12.73
N GLN A 173 -17.44 -24.53 -11.86
CA GLN A 173 -17.67 -24.12 -10.47
C GLN A 173 -17.49 -22.60 -10.32
N LYS A 174 -18.44 -21.95 -9.65
CA LYS A 174 -18.33 -20.53 -9.35
C LYS A 174 -17.47 -20.31 -8.11
N VAL A 175 -16.37 -19.57 -8.28
CA VAL A 175 -15.51 -19.10 -7.20
C VAL A 175 -15.64 -17.59 -7.09
N GLY A 176 -16.03 -17.10 -5.91
CA GLY A 176 -16.12 -15.67 -5.60
C GLY A 176 -14.80 -15.17 -5.02
N ILE A 177 -14.31 -14.03 -5.51
CA ILE A 177 -13.18 -13.32 -4.94
C ILE A 177 -13.69 -12.01 -4.37
N VAL A 178 -13.42 -11.74 -3.09
CA VAL A 178 -13.73 -10.46 -2.43
C VAL A 178 -12.45 -9.85 -1.89
N GLY A 179 -12.19 -8.57 -2.19
CA GLY A 179 -10.98 -7.89 -1.74
C GLY A 179 -11.22 -6.93 -0.57
N ALA A 180 -10.16 -6.60 0.16
CA ALA A 180 -10.15 -5.46 1.09
C ALA A 180 -8.73 -4.96 1.34
N VAL A 181 -8.61 -3.65 1.59
CA VAL A 181 -7.39 -2.99 2.06
C VAL A 181 -7.52 -2.59 3.52
N THR A 182 -6.40 -2.42 4.22
CA THR A 182 -6.39 -2.04 5.64
C THR A 182 -7.16 -0.74 5.91
N ASN A 183 -7.91 -0.72 7.01
CA ASN A 183 -8.63 0.46 7.47
C ASN A 183 -7.68 1.63 7.80
N ASP A 184 -6.41 1.33 8.08
CA ASP A 184 -5.38 2.33 8.42
C ASP A 184 -4.87 3.10 7.18
N THR A 185 -5.23 2.71 5.95
CA THR A 185 -4.78 3.35 4.70
C THR A 185 -4.83 4.89 4.72
N PRO A 186 -5.87 5.56 5.27
CA PRO A 186 -5.87 7.02 5.35
C PRO A 186 -4.81 7.61 6.30
N GLU A 187 -4.23 6.79 7.19
CA GLU A 187 -3.19 7.20 8.14
C GLU A 187 -1.77 6.85 7.66
N ILE A 188 -1.64 5.84 6.79
CA ILE A 188 -0.36 5.29 6.35
C ILE A 188 -0.07 5.47 4.85
N ALA A 189 -0.98 6.13 4.12
CA ALA A 189 -0.86 6.46 2.71
C ALA A 189 -1.59 7.79 2.41
N ASN A 190 -1.71 8.14 1.13
CA ASN A 190 -2.37 9.38 0.70
C ASN A 190 -3.44 9.12 -0.37
N PRO A 191 -4.58 8.51 -0.03
CA PRO A 191 -5.64 8.21 -1.00
C PRO A 191 -6.30 9.45 -1.61
N GLY A 192 -6.06 10.62 -1.04
CA GLY A 192 -6.67 11.88 -1.48
C GLY A 192 -8.12 12.05 -1.02
N PRO A 193 -8.72 13.24 -1.26
CA PRO A 193 -10.02 13.61 -0.72
C PRO A 193 -11.21 12.90 -1.39
N ASN A 194 -10.99 12.23 -2.51
CA ASN A 194 -12.02 11.59 -3.31
C ASN A 194 -12.22 10.10 -2.98
N ILE A 195 -11.35 9.54 -2.14
CA ILE A 195 -11.37 8.14 -1.71
C ILE A 195 -11.67 8.08 -0.21
N THR A 196 -12.59 7.20 0.16
CA THR A 196 -12.86 6.87 1.56
C THR A 196 -12.62 5.38 1.74
N ILE A 197 -11.88 5.01 2.78
CA ILE A 197 -11.72 3.62 3.19
C ILE A 197 -12.76 3.32 4.26
N ALA A 198 -13.68 2.43 3.93
CA ALA A 198 -14.73 1.97 4.85
C ALA A 198 -14.22 0.79 5.69
N ASP A 199 -15.01 0.37 6.69
CA ASP A 199 -14.66 -0.80 7.51
C ASP A 199 -14.60 -2.07 6.64
N ASP A 200 -13.47 -2.76 6.68
CA ASP A 200 -13.18 -3.94 5.86
C ASP A 200 -14.10 -5.11 6.18
N VAL A 201 -14.34 -5.41 7.47
CA VAL A 201 -15.20 -6.53 7.89
C VAL A 201 -16.65 -6.30 7.42
N ALA A 202 -17.17 -5.08 7.59
CA ALA A 202 -18.53 -4.75 7.15
C ALA A 202 -18.65 -4.89 5.61
N LYS A 203 -17.67 -4.38 4.85
CA LYS A 203 -17.72 -4.39 3.39
C LYS A 203 -17.46 -5.76 2.77
N ILE A 204 -16.57 -6.56 3.35
CA ILE A 204 -16.42 -7.97 2.95
C ILE A 204 -17.72 -8.71 3.22
N THR A 205 -18.35 -8.53 4.40
CA THR A 205 -19.62 -9.18 4.74
C THR A 205 -20.72 -8.85 3.72
N GLU A 206 -20.87 -7.58 3.34
CA GLU A 206 -21.82 -7.14 2.30
C GLU A 206 -21.54 -7.84 0.96
N ALA A 207 -20.27 -7.87 0.53
CA ALA A 207 -19.86 -8.47 -0.74
C ALA A 207 -20.06 -10.00 -0.74
N VAL A 208 -19.74 -10.68 0.36
CA VAL A 208 -19.98 -12.12 0.55
C VAL A 208 -21.47 -12.45 0.43
N GLN A 209 -22.34 -11.67 1.07
CA GLN A 209 -23.79 -11.85 0.95
C GLN A 209 -24.28 -11.66 -0.50
N ALA A 210 -23.73 -10.67 -1.21
CA ALA A 210 -24.07 -10.44 -2.62
C ALA A 210 -23.60 -11.60 -3.53
N LEU A 211 -22.43 -12.21 -3.25
CA LEU A 211 -21.94 -13.40 -3.96
C LEU A 211 -22.85 -14.61 -3.69
N LYS A 212 -23.25 -14.84 -2.44
CA LYS A 212 -24.18 -15.92 -2.07
C LYS A 212 -25.52 -15.79 -2.75
N ALA A 213 -26.07 -14.57 -2.85
CA ALA A 213 -27.31 -14.30 -3.57
C ALA A 213 -27.24 -14.67 -5.07
N GLN A 214 -26.02 -14.73 -5.64
CA GLN A 214 -25.75 -15.18 -7.01
C GLN A 214 -25.50 -16.70 -7.11
N GLY A 215 -25.64 -17.45 -6.00
CA GLY A 215 -25.42 -18.88 -5.93
C GLY A 215 -23.92 -19.26 -5.88
N VAL A 216 -23.05 -18.35 -5.46
CA VAL A 216 -21.63 -18.63 -5.20
C VAL A 216 -21.50 -19.21 -3.80
N ASN A 217 -20.83 -20.36 -3.68
CA ASN A 217 -20.62 -21.04 -2.41
C ASN A 217 -19.15 -21.39 -2.13
N LYS A 218 -18.22 -20.85 -2.90
CA LYS A 218 -16.77 -20.94 -2.70
C LYS A 218 -16.22 -19.53 -2.76
N ILE A 219 -15.81 -18.97 -1.61
CA ILE A 219 -15.47 -17.54 -1.48
C ILE A 219 -14.08 -17.39 -0.90
N VAL A 220 -13.20 -16.77 -1.67
CA VAL A 220 -11.84 -16.40 -1.31
C VAL A 220 -11.81 -14.91 -0.93
N ALA A 221 -11.43 -14.61 0.29
CA ALA A 221 -11.09 -13.26 0.71
C ALA A 221 -9.63 -12.98 0.33
N LEU A 222 -9.43 -12.05 -0.60
CA LEU A 222 -8.12 -11.58 -1.08
C LEU A 222 -7.84 -10.23 -0.39
N THR A 223 -7.04 -10.23 0.67
CA THR A 223 -6.96 -9.12 1.59
C THR A 223 -5.58 -8.48 1.65
N HIS A 224 -5.57 -7.18 1.96
CA HIS A 224 -4.36 -6.44 2.31
C HIS A 224 -4.56 -5.73 3.66
N VAL A 225 -4.90 -6.51 4.70
CA VAL A 225 -5.24 -5.97 6.04
C VAL A 225 -4.27 -6.44 7.13
N GLY A 226 -3.39 -7.36 6.79
CA GLY A 226 -2.39 -7.92 7.70
C GLY A 226 -2.81 -9.22 8.38
N TYR A 227 -1.83 -10.12 8.57
CA TYR A 227 -2.04 -11.46 9.10
C TYR A 227 -2.78 -11.50 10.46
N PRO A 228 -2.45 -10.64 11.47
CA PRO A 228 -3.20 -10.63 12.72
C PRO A 228 -4.69 -10.32 12.53
N ARG A 229 -5.02 -9.38 11.61
CA ARG A 229 -6.40 -9.00 11.32
C ARG A 229 -7.12 -10.06 10.53
N ASP A 230 -6.45 -10.73 9.60
CA ASP A 230 -6.98 -11.89 8.87
C ASP A 230 -7.42 -12.99 9.83
N LEU A 231 -6.59 -13.33 10.82
CA LEU A 231 -6.90 -14.35 11.83
C LEU A 231 -8.02 -13.92 12.80
N ALA A 232 -7.98 -12.66 13.24
CA ALA A 232 -8.87 -12.17 14.29
C ALA A 232 -10.29 -11.88 13.78
N PHE A 233 -10.42 -11.44 12.50
CA PHE A 233 -11.66 -10.90 11.97
C PHE A 233 -12.06 -11.49 10.61
N ILE A 234 -11.21 -11.46 9.59
CA ILE A 234 -11.61 -11.79 8.22
C ILE A 234 -11.99 -13.27 8.09
N ALA A 235 -11.14 -14.17 8.59
CA ALA A 235 -11.42 -15.62 8.58
C ALA A 235 -12.64 -16.04 9.43
N LYS A 236 -13.20 -15.11 10.22
CA LYS A 236 -14.40 -15.34 11.03
C LYS A 236 -15.68 -14.77 10.41
N ILE A 237 -15.59 -14.11 9.27
CA ILE A 237 -16.76 -13.66 8.53
C ILE A 237 -17.50 -14.90 8.02
N PRO A 238 -18.82 -15.02 8.27
CA PRO A 238 -19.60 -16.15 7.75
C PRO A 238 -19.47 -16.28 6.23
N ASP A 239 -19.34 -17.52 5.76
CA ASP A 239 -19.25 -17.89 4.35
C ASP A 239 -17.96 -17.43 3.64
N VAL A 240 -16.94 -16.96 4.36
CA VAL A 240 -15.56 -16.89 3.85
C VAL A 240 -14.94 -18.27 4.03
N ASP A 241 -14.38 -18.82 2.94
CA ASP A 241 -13.84 -20.18 2.92
C ASP A 241 -12.31 -20.21 2.94
N VAL A 242 -11.64 -19.22 2.32
CA VAL A 242 -10.19 -19.09 2.24
C VAL A 242 -9.80 -17.63 2.41
N VAL A 243 -8.65 -17.35 3.07
CA VAL A 243 -8.06 -16.00 3.13
C VAL A 243 -6.66 -16.03 2.54
N VAL A 244 -6.43 -15.16 1.55
CA VAL A 244 -5.11 -14.87 0.96
C VAL A 244 -4.75 -13.44 1.31
N GLY A 245 -3.77 -13.25 2.17
CA GLY A 245 -3.45 -11.96 2.80
C GLY A 245 -2.15 -11.32 2.33
N GLY A 246 -1.95 -10.06 2.76
CA GLY A 246 -0.77 -9.22 2.54
C GLY A 246 -0.53 -8.25 3.70
N HIS A 247 0.18 -7.13 3.44
CA HIS A 247 0.42 -5.98 4.33
C HIS A 247 1.50 -6.20 5.40
N THR A 248 1.43 -7.25 6.19
CA THR A 248 2.38 -7.49 7.29
C THR A 248 3.66 -8.21 6.86
N HIS A 249 3.81 -8.54 5.58
CA HIS A 249 4.98 -9.25 5.04
C HIS A 249 5.26 -10.56 5.79
N THR A 250 4.21 -11.31 6.12
CA THR A 250 4.33 -12.48 6.98
C THR A 250 4.76 -13.70 6.18
N LEU A 251 5.86 -14.32 6.58
CA LEU A 251 6.24 -15.64 6.07
C LEU A 251 5.51 -16.72 6.87
N LEU A 252 4.56 -17.40 6.24
CA LEU A 252 3.97 -18.63 6.75
C LEU A 252 4.65 -19.81 6.05
N SER A 253 5.06 -20.83 6.78
CA SER A 253 5.71 -22.01 6.22
C SER A 253 5.78 -23.13 7.25
N ASN A 254 5.72 -24.37 6.76
CA ASN A 254 5.88 -25.58 7.58
C ASN A 254 7.34 -26.06 7.62
N SER A 255 8.17 -25.57 6.70
CA SER A 255 9.56 -26.03 6.53
C SER A 255 10.60 -24.96 6.85
N VAL A 256 10.29 -23.67 6.70
CA VAL A 256 11.25 -22.58 6.90
C VAL A 256 11.37 -22.23 8.39
N LYS A 257 12.58 -22.39 8.93
CA LYS A 257 12.84 -22.01 10.32
C LYS A 257 12.66 -20.52 10.53
N GLY A 258 11.87 -20.13 11.53
CA GLY A 258 11.59 -18.73 11.86
C GLY A 258 10.39 -18.15 11.11
N ALA A 259 9.64 -18.96 10.37
CA ALA A 259 8.32 -18.59 9.88
C ALA A 259 7.40 -18.20 11.04
N ALA A 260 6.51 -17.24 10.81
CA ALA A 260 5.61 -16.70 11.84
C ALA A 260 4.49 -17.67 12.23
N GLY A 261 4.17 -18.63 11.34
CA GLY A 261 3.15 -19.64 11.57
C GLY A 261 3.14 -20.72 10.48
N PRO A 262 2.28 -21.72 10.62
CA PRO A 262 2.13 -22.77 9.60
C PRO A 262 1.47 -22.24 8.32
N TYR A 263 1.72 -22.90 7.19
CA TYR A 263 1.07 -22.65 5.91
C TYR A 263 0.23 -23.86 5.47
N PRO A 264 -1.14 -23.74 5.40
CA PRO A 264 -1.94 -22.62 5.88
C PRO A 264 -2.06 -22.57 7.40
N THR A 265 -2.39 -21.40 7.94
CA THR A 265 -2.85 -21.25 9.33
C THR A 265 -4.36 -21.45 9.36
N TRP A 266 -4.84 -22.38 10.18
CA TRP A 266 -6.26 -22.68 10.28
C TRP A 266 -6.96 -21.86 11.36
N VAL A 267 -8.09 -21.24 11.01
CA VAL A 267 -8.94 -20.46 11.92
C VAL A 267 -10.32 -21.09 12.05
N ASP A 268 -10.80 -21.25 13.27
CA ASP A 268 -12.18 -21.70 13.52
C ASP A 268 -13.16 -20.56 13.20
N ASN A 269 -14.04 -20.78 12.21
CA ASN A 269 -15.11 -19.85 11.84
C ASN A 269 -16.34 -20.11 12.73
N PRO A 270 -17.06 -19.05 13.18
CA PRO A 270 -18.30 -19.19 13.95
C PRO A 270 -19.39 -20.02 13.26
N GLY A 271 -19.32 -20.21 11.94
CA GLY A 271 -20.19 -21.10 11.18
C GLY A 271 -19.95 -22.59 11.38
N GLY A 272 -18.97 -22.98 12.23
CA GLY A 272 -18.69 -24.38 12.58
C GLY A 272 -17.75 -25.10 11.59
N TYR A 273 -17.02 -24.36 10.75
CA TYR A 273 -16.00 -24.87 9.84
C TYR A 273 -14.67 -24.14 10.06
N LYS A 274 -13.61 -24.58 9.35
CA LYS A 274 -12.28 -23.96 9.45
C LYS A 274 -11.92 -23.26 8.17
N VAL A 275 -11.25 -22.12 8.30
CA VAL A 275 -10.77 -21.28 7.19
C VAL A 275 -9.25 -21.31 7.14
N PRO A 276 -8.61 -21.74 6.02
CA PRO A 276 -7.18 -21.61 5.83
C PRO A 276 -6.83 -20.18 5.50
N VAL A 277 -5.80 -19.65 6.18
CA VAL A 277 -5.24 -18.31 5.99
C VAL A 277 -3.79 -18.45 5.53
N VAL A 278 -3.42 -17.77 4.43
CA VAL A 278 -2.08 -17.81 3.85
C VAL A 278 -1.53 -16.41 3.56
N GLN A 279 -0.20 -16.29 3.62
CA GLN A 279 0.57 -15.12 3.20
C GLN A 279 1.97 -15.58 2.78
N ALA A 280 2.57 -14.98 1.73
CA ALA A 280 3.79 -15.45 1.08
C ALA A 280 4.97 -14.47 1.20
N PHE A 281 5.17 -13.90 2.40
CA PHE A 281 6.27 -13.00 2.74
C PHE A 281 6.21 -11.66 1.95
N GLN A 282 7.31 -11.28 1.26
CA GLN A 282 7.47 -9.98 0.59
C GLN A 282 8.42 -10.06 -0.60
N TYR A 283 8.44 -8.98 -1.43
CA TYR A 283 9.47 -8.70 -2.43
C TYR A 283 9.66 -9.83 -3.46
N SER A 284 8.57 -10.53 -3.81
CA SER A 284 8.61 -11.68 -4.71
C SER A 284 9.55 -12.81 -4.29
N ARG A 285 9.99 -12.87 -3.03
CA ARG A 285 10.91 -13.92 -2.54
C ARG A 285 10.26 -15.29 -2.46
N TYR A 286 8.95 -15.34 -2.40
CA TYR A 286 8.16 -16.57 -2.40
C TYR A 286 6.95 -16.44 -3.32
N LEU A 287 6.57 -17.55 -3.92
CA LEU A 287 5.28 -17.78 -4.58
C LEU A 287 4.46 -18.70 -3.67
N GLY A 288 3.34 -18.22 -3.15
CA GLY A 288 2.43 -19.06 -2.38
C GLY A 288 1.80 -20.13 -3.25
N ASP A 289 1.67 -21.35 -2.73
CA ASP A 289 1.05 -22.50 -3.40
C ASP A 289 0.15 -23.23 -2.39
N LEU A 290 -1.17 -22.97 -2.48
CA LEU A 290 -2.19 -23.52 -1.59
C LEU A 290 -3.16 -24.39 -2.37
N LYS A 291 -3.15 -25.69 -2.13
CA LYS A 291 -4.19 -26.59 -2.60
C LYS A 291 -5.36 -26.60 -1.63
N VAL A 292 -6.57 -26.37 -2.12
CA VAL A 292 -7.82 -26.39 -1.34
C VAL A 292 -8.76 -27.42 -1.94
N VAL A 293 -9.41 -28.20 -1.08
CA VAL A 293 -10.43 -29.20 -1.45
C VAL A 293 -11.77 -28.77 -0.86
N PHE A 294 -12.73 -28.46 -1.73
CA PHE A 294 -14.10 -28.10 -1.35
C PHE A 294 -15.05 -29.27 -1.52
N ASP A 295 -16.01 -29.40 -0.64
CA ASP A 295 -17.15 -30.29 -0.81
C ASP A 295 -18.24 -29.70 -1.72
N ASP A 296 -19.31 -30.45 -1.95
CA ASP A 296 -20.44 -30.02 -2.79
C ASP A 296 -21.17 -28.78 -2.22
N ALA A 297 -21.13 -28.57 -0.91
CA ALA A 297 -21.71 -27.40 -0.26
C ALA A 297 -20.80 -26.15 -0.37
N GLY A 298 -19.54 -26.31 -0.80
CA GLY A 298 -18.54 -25.26 -0.90
C GLY A 298 -17.71 -25.11 0.38
N VAL A 299 -17.85 -26.01 1.35
CA VAL A 299 -17.05 -25.96 2.59
C VAL A 299 -15.67 -26.58 2.34
N VAL A 300 -14.63 -25.94 2.86
CA VAL A 300 -13.27 -26.48 2.80
C VAL A 300 -13.14 -27.73 3.67
N LYS A 301 -12.85 -28.86 3.04
CA LYS A 301 -12.59 -30.16 3.68
C LYS A 301 -11.13 -30.31 4.08
N ASP A 302 -10.24 -29.85 3.22
CA ASP A 302 -8.80 -29.93 3.42
C ASP A 302 -8.10 -28.77 2.69
N ALA A 303 -6.98 -28.32 3.24
CA ALA A 303 -6.08 -27.40 2.56
C ALA A 303 -4.65 -27.67 3.01
N SER A 304 -3.74 -27.70 2.03
CA SER A 304 -2.33 -27.99 2.25
C SER A 304 -1.48 -27.21 1.23
N GLY A 305 -0.23 -27.00 1.56
CA GLY A 305 0.70 -26.31 0.67
C GLY A 305 1.93 -25.79 1.37
N GLU A 306 2.72 -25.04 0.63
CA GLU A 306 3.96 -24.42 1.12
C GLU A 306 4.34 -23.27 0.17
N PRO A 307 4.84 -22.13 0.66
CA PRO A 307 5.36 -21.09 -0.22
C PRO A 307 6.65 -21.56 -0.90
N ILE A 308 6.71 -21.43 -2.21
CA ILE A 308 7.84 -21.83 -3.06
C ILE A 308 8.88 -20.73 -3.06
N PRO A 309 10.14 -20.96 -2.59
CA PRO A 309 11.20 -19.96 -2.69
C PRO A 309 11.49 -19.60 -4.16
N VAL A 310 11.43 -18.34 -4.50
CA VAL A 310 11.78 -17.80 -5.82
C VAL A 310 13.28 -17.52 -5.84
N ASP A 311 14.08 -18.59 -5.91
CA ASP A 311 15.54 -18.59 -5.83
C ASP A 311 16.20 -19.02 -7.16
N SER A 312 17.47 -19.33 -7.16
CA SER A 312 18.26 -19.74 -8.33
C SER A 312 17.78 -21.01 -9.05
N LYS A 313 16.83 -21.76 -8.47
CA LYS A 313 16.19 -22.90 -9.17
C LYS A 313 15.36 -22.43 -10.37
N PHE A 314 14.84 -21.21 -10.32
CA PHE A 314 14.11 -20.58 -11.40
C PHE A 314 15.04 -19.67 -12.18
N GLN A 315 15.33 -20.02 -13.43
CA GLN A 315 16.11 -19.14 -14.30
C GLN A 315 15.28 -17.92 -14.70
N PRO A 316 15.82 -16.70 -14.62
CA PRO A 316 15.09 -15.49 -15.02
C PRO A 316 14.61 -15.56 -16.48
N ASP A 317 13.38 -15.15 -16.74
CA ASP A 317 12.85 -15.03 -18.11
C ASP A 317 13.65 -13.99 -18.89
N GLN A 318 14.27 -14.42 -20.01
CA GLN A 318 15.21 -13.59 -20.75
C GLN A 318 14.56 -12.42 -21.47
N SER A 319 13.29 -12.52 -21.86
CA SER A 319 12.55 -11.41 -22.46
C SER A 319 12.27 -10.32 -21.42
N MET A 320 11.89 -10.72 -20.21
CA MET A 320 11.69 -9.82 -19.08
C MET A 320 13.03 -9.18 -18.63
N VAL A 321 14.13 -9.94 -18.58
CA VAL A 321 15.47 -9.40 -18.30
C VAL A 321 15.85 -8.32 -19.32
N ALA A 322 15.66 -8.57 -20.61
CA ALA A 322 15.94 -7.59 -21.66
C ALA A 322 15.11 -6.31 -21.46
N ARG A 323 13.82 -6.46 -21.15
CA ARG A 323 12.93 -5.34 -20.91
C ARG A 323 13.31 -4.54 -19.66
N ILE A 324 13.65 -5.22 -18.57
CA ILE A 324 14.14 -4.57 -17.33
C ILE A 324 15.40 -3.76 -17.63
N ASN A 325 16.34 -4.29 -18.41
CA ASN A 325 17.57 -3.57 -18.78
C ASN A 325 17.30 -2.29 -19.59
N GLU A 326 16.31 -2.32 -20.50
CA GLU A 326 15.87 -1.08 -21.19
C GLU A 326 15.32 -0.04 -20.20
N LEU A 327 14.49 -0.48 -19.25
CA LEU A 327 13.87 0.38 -18.24
C LEU A 327 14.88 0.92 -17.22
N LYS A 328 15.99 0.23 -16.98
CA LYS A 328 17.08 0.66 -16.09
C LYS A 328 17.88 1.84 -16.65
N ALA A 329 18.02 1.95 -17.95
CA ALA A 329 18.94 2.90 -18.56
C ALA A 329 18.79 4.35 -18.03
N PRO A 330 17.58 4.91 -17.86
CA PRO A 330 17.40 6.25 -17.29
C PRO A 330 17.76 6.34 -15.80
N ILE A 331 17.73 5.21 -15.08
CA ILE A 331 17.94 5.14 -13.63
C ILE A 331 19.43 5.01 -13.28
N GLU A 332 20.22 4.41 -14.16
CA GLU A 332 21.62 4.04 -13.90
C GLU A 332 22.54 5.23 -13.60
N ASP A 333 22.33 6.37 -14.26
CA ASP A 333 23.17 7.54 -14.03
C ASP A 333 22.92 8.17 -12.65
N MET A 334 21.68 8.11 -12.17
CA MET A 334 21.32 8.54 -10.82
C MET A 334 21.93 7.62 -9.75
N LYS A 335 21.88 6.30 -9.98
CA LYS A 335 22.42 5.30 -9.03
C LYS A 335 23.92 5.41 -8.81
N LYS A 336 24.68 5.74 -9.85
CA LYS A 336 26.14 5.71 -9.85
C LYS A 336 26.81 6.82 -9.04
N LYS A 337 26.07 7.84 -8.60
CA LYS A 337 26.64 8.91 -7.79
C LYS A 337 27.03 8.36 -6.42
N VAL A 338 28.32 8.13 -6.20
CA VAL A 338 28.85 7.73 -4.88
C VAL A 338 28.63 8.88 -3.90
N VAL A 339 28.01 8.58 -2.77
CA VAL A 339 27.69 9.54 -1.69
C VAL A 339 28.48 9.29 -0.41
N GLY A 340 29.15 8.14 -0.30
CA GLY A 340 29.98 7.81 0.85
C GLY A 340 30.41 6.35 0.83
N ALA A 341 30.81 5.84 1.98
CA ALA A 341 31.08 4.41 2.21
C ALA A 341 30.69 4.02 3.63
N ALA A 342 30.43 2.74 3.89
CA ALA A 342 30.22 2.18 5.23
C ALA A 342 31.26 1.11 5.56
N ASP A 343 31.77 1.10 6.80
CA ASP A 343 32.75 0.10 7.30
C ASP A 343 32.13 -1.30 7.41
N SER A 344 30.81 -1.38 7.62
CA SER A 344 30.04 -2.61 7.77
C SER A 344 28.62 -2.39 7.28
N PRO A 345 27.82 -3.44 7.04
CA PRO A 345 26.42 -3.29 6.64
C PRO A 345 25.61 -2.45 7.63
N ILE A 346 24.73 -1.60 7.14
CA ILE A 346 23.81 -0.76 7.93
C ILE A 346 22.47 -1.48 8.00
N ASP A 347 22.12 -2.03 9.17
CA ASP A 347 20.87 -2.76 9.38
C ASP A 347 19.65 -1.84 9.27
N GLY A 348 18.85 -2.06 8.23
CA GLY A 348 17.56 -1.44 7.98
C GLY A 348 16.41 -2.47 7.93
N ASP A 349 16.63 -3.69 8.47
CA ASP A 349 15.61 -4.73 8.51
C ASP A 349 14.36 -4.26 9.25
N ARG A 350 13.19 -4.50 8.65
CA ARG A 350 11.89 -4.11 9.19
C ARG A 350 11.65 -4.60 10.62
N ARG A 351 12.07 -5.84 10.93
CA ARG A 351 11.89 -6.44 12.27
C ARG A 351 12.77 -5.78 13.32
N SER A 352 13.92 -5.23 12.92
CA SER A 352 14.77 -4.41 13.77
C SER A 352 14.17 -3.01 13.93
N CYS A 353 14.01 -2.28 12.83
CA CYS A 353 13.72 -0.84 12.84
C CYS A 353 12.29 -0.48 13.27
N ARG A 354 11.36 -1.44 13.32
CA ARG A 354 9.98 -1.24 13.80
C ARG A 354 9.73 -1.80 15.22
N ALA A 355 10.77 -2.31 15.87
CA ALA A 355 10.61 -2.94 17.20
C ALA A 355 11.67 -2.54 18.21
N LYS A 356 12.81 -1.99 17.77
CA LYS A 356 13.92 -1.60 18.63
C LYS A 356 14.80 -0.58 17.92
N GLU A 357 15.80 -0.05 18.63
CA GLU A 357 16.87 0.75 18.03
C GLU A 357 17.54 -0.03 16.89
N CYS A 358 17.74 0.59 15.73
CA CYS A 358 18.46 0.01 14.60
C CYS A 358 19.47 0.99 14.00
N GLN A 359 20.50 0.45 13.34
CA GLN A 359 21.61 1.23 12.78
C GLN A 359 21.14 2.22 11.70
N MET A 360 20.23 1.80 10.83
CA MET A 360 19.63 2.68 9.81
C MET A 360 18.79 3.78 10.44
N GLY A 361 18.06 3.45 11.51
CA GLY A 361 17.29 4.44 12.27
C GLY A 361 18.18 5.52 12.90
N ASN A 362 19.32 5.11 13.49
CA ASN A 362 20.29 6.04 14.04
C ASN A 362 20.90 6.91 12.93
N LEU A 363 21.31 6.32 11.80
CA LEU A 363 21.84 7.08 10.65
C LEU A 363 20.86 8.18 10.21
N LEU A 364 19.59 7.83 10.01
CA LEU A 364 18.61 8.80 9.50
C LEU A 364 18.26 9.87 10.53
N ALA A 365 18.04 9.48 11.77
CA ALA A 365 17.73 10.44 12.83
C ALA A 365 18.88 11.42 13.06
N ASP A 366 20.13 10.94 13.02
CA ASP A 366 21.32 11.78 13.15
C ASP A 366 21.49 12.70 11.93
N ALA A 367 21.28 12.19 10.72
CA ALA A 367 21.35 13.00 9.48
C ALA A 367 20.31 14.12 9.45
N GLN A 368 19.07 13.82 9.86
CA GLN A 368 18.03 14.86 9.99
C GLN A 368 18.43 15.94 10.99
N LEU A 369 18.93 15.54 12.16
CA LEU A 369 19.31 16.47 13.21
C LEU A 369 20.51 17.32 12.80
N ASP A 370 21.53 16.71 12.17
CA ASP A 370 22.71 17.42 11.65
C ASP A 370 22.32 18.47 10.60
N ARG A 371 21.37 18.13 9.73
CA ARG A 371 20.90 19.05 8.67
C ARG A 371 20.29 20.34 9.20
N VAL A 372 19.71 20.32 10.38
CA VAL A 372 19.00 21.46 10.99
C VAL A 372 19.64 21.96 12.29
N LYS A 373 20.88 21.52 12.60
CA LYS A 373 21.57 21.84 13.87
C LYS A 373 21.67 23.32 14.19
N ASP A 374 21.75 24.17 13.16
CA ASP A 374 21.88 25.62 13.30
C ASP A 374 20.53 26.35 13.46
N GLN A 375 19.40 25.61 13.50
CA GLN A 375 18.04 26.15 13.57
C GLN A 375 17.43 26.07 14.98
N GLY A 376 18.20 25.68 16.00
CA GLY A 376 17.70 25.51 17.36
C GLY A 376 16.82 24.26 17.54
N ILE A 377 16.89 23.31 16.58
CA ILE A 377 16.25 22.01 16.65
C ILE A 377 17.17 21.06 17.40
N THR A 378 16.62 20.32 18.37
CA THR A 378 17.42 19.47 19.26
C THR A 378 16.98 18.00 19.28
N ILE A 379 15.85 17.67 18.68
CA ILE A 379 15.27 16.33 18.67
C ILE A 379 14.94 15.93 17.23
N SER A 380 15.31 14.72 16.85
CA SER A 380 14.87 14.08 15.61
C SER A 380 14.03 12.85 15.92
N ILE A 381 12.97 12.64 15.13
CA ILE A 381 12.10 11.47 15.16
C ILE A 381 11.91 10.97 13.73
N GLN A 382 12.32 9.73 13.47
CA GLN A 382 12.11 9.03 12.20
C GLN A 382 11.23 7.80 12.42
N ASN A 383 10.16 7.67 11.67
CA ASN A 383 9.32 6.47 11.71
C ASN A 383 10.05 5.26 11.07
N GLY A 384 10.01 4.12 11.73
CA GLY A 384 10.62 2.87 11.25
C GLY A 384 10.01 2.38 9.91
N GLY A 385 8.78 2.78 9.61
CA GLY A 385 8.10 2.49 8.35
C GLY A 385 8.72 3.18 7.13
N GLY A 386 9.38 4.32 7.35
CA GLY A 386 10.12 5.04 6.31
C GLY A 386 11.41 4.37 5.87
N LEU A 387 11.89 3.33 6.57
CA LEU A 387 13.14 2.61 6.31
C LEU A 387 12.83 1.32 5.53
N ARG A 388 13.25 1.24 4.25
CA ARG A 388 12.77 0.20 3.35
C ARG A 388 13.80 -0.85 2.94
N ALA A 389 15.09 -0.64 3.24
CA ALA A 389 16.17 -1.57 2.94
C ALA A 389 17.35 -1.39 3.91
N SER A 390 18.25 -2.36 3.94
CA SER A 390 19.61 -2.23 4.50
C SER A 390 20.56 -1.71 3.41
N ILE A 391 21.74 -1.23 3.82
CA ILE A 391 22.85 -0.87 2.93
C ILE A 391 24.02 -1.82 3.24
N ASP A 392 24.65 -2.35 2.20
CA ASP A 392 25.81 -3.24 2.35
C ASP A 392 27.09 -2.45 2.72
N ALA A 393 28.13 -3.15 3.18
CA ALA A 393 29.43 -2.55 3.44
C ALA A 393 30.13 -2.17 2.12
N GLY A 394 30.92 -1.10 2.16
CA GLY A 394 31.65 -0.60 0.99
C GLY A 394 31.20 0.76 0.52
N GLU A 395 31.41 1.08 -0.76
CA GLU A 395 30.92 2.31 -1.36
C GLU A 395 29.39 2.34 -1.35
N ILE A 396 28.84 3.51 -1.02
CA ILE A 396 27.39 3.76 -1.00
C ILE A 396 27.05 4.68 -2.17
N GLY A 397 26.21 4.20 -3.08
CA GLY A 397 25.65 4.99 -4.17
C GLY A 397 24.35 5.71 -3.76
N MET A 398 23.99 6.79 -4.46
CA MET A 398 22.70 7.46 -4.26
C MET A 398 21.50 6.49 -4.47
N GLY A 399 21.68 5.50 -5.35
CA GLY A 399 20.67 4.45 -5.58
C GLY A 399 20.33 3.62 -4.35
N GLU A 400 21.31 3.35 -3.48
CA GLU A 400 21.08 2.61 -2.22
C GLU A 400 20.33 3.49 -1.23
N VAL A 401 20.70 4.77 -1.11
CA VAL A 401 19.99 5.74 -0.27
C VAL A 401 18.52 5.89 -0.71
N LEU A 402 18.26 6.00 -2.02
CA LEU A 402 16.91 6.07 -2.58
C LEU A 402 16.12 4.75 -2.42
N THR A 403 16.81 3.61 -2.35
CA THR A 403 16.17 2.32 -2.04
C THR A 403 15.72 2.24 -0.57
N VAL A 404 16.51 2.81 0.34
CA VAL A 404 16.11 2.96 1.75
C VAL A 404 14.95 3.95 1.89
N LEU A 405 14.97 5.04 1.13
CA LEU A 405 14.06 6.20 1.25
C LEU A 405 13.29 6.46 -0.06
N PRO A 406 12.38 5.58 -0.48
CA PRO A 406 11.74 5.71 -1.81
C PRO A 406 10.58 6.71 -1.85
N PHE A 407 10.19 7.31 -0.72
CA PHE A 407 8.97 8.11 -0.60
C PHE A 407 9.13 9.58 -1.00
N GLN A 408 10.36 10.04 -1.30
CA GLN A 408 10.65 11.44 -1.63
C GLN A 408 10.18 12.43 -0.55
N ASN A 409 10.25 12.02 0.70
CA ASN A 409 9.89 12.87 1.82
C ASN A 409 10.86 14.05 1.95
N THR A 410 10.33 15.21 2.37
CA THR A 410 11.13 16.37 2.76
C THR A 410 11.39 16.41 4.25
N ILE A 411 12.45 17.06 4.67
CA ILE A 411 12.69 17.38 6.07
C ILE A 411 11.65 18.40 6.53
N ALA A 412 11.01 18.11 7.66
CA ALA A 412 10.05 19.00 8.31
C ALA A 412 10.50 19.36 9.71
N THR A 413 10.41 20.65 10.07
CA THR A 413 10.76 21.15 11.40
C THR A 413 9.57 21.84 12.05
N PHE A 414 9.45 21.73 13.36
CA PHE A 414 8.37 22.35 14.13
C PHE A 414 8.74 22.47 15.60
N GLN A 415 7.90 23.14 16.36
CA GLN A 415 8.01 23.24 17.81
C GLN A 415 6.81 22.57 18.48
N ILE A 416 7.03 21.86 19.58
CA ILE A 416 5.98 21.11 20.27
C ILE A 416 6.27 21.05 21.78
N LYS A 417 5.23 21.00 22.61
CA LYS A 417 5.38 20.80 24.06
C LYS A 417 5.87 19.41 24.40
N GLY A 418 6.61 19.28 25.50
CA GLY A 418 7.08 17.98 25.99
C GLY A 418 5.94 17.01 26.29
N SER A 419 4.80 17.49 26.80
CA SER A 419 3.60 16.65 27.02
C SER A 419 3.07 16.02 25.72
N ASP A 420 3.08 16.80 24.62
CA ASP A 420 2.61 16.34 23.33
C ASP A 420 3.63 15.41 22.65
N LEU A 421 4.93 15.65 22.92
CA LEU A 421 6.00 14.76 22.49
C LEU A 421 5.90 13.39 23.17
N LEU A 422 5.56 13.33 24.48
CA LEU A 422 5.26 12.07 25.17
C LEU A 422 4.08 11.33 24.51
N THR A 423 3.03 12.06 24.16
CA THR A 423 1.88 11.50 23.43
C THR A 423 2.30 10.93 22.08
N ALA A 424 3.19 11.60 21.36
CA ALA A 424 3.73 11.10 20.08
C ALA A 424 4.56 9.83 20.26
N LEU A 425 5.40 9.74 21.30
CA LEU A 425 6.17 8.53 21.57
C LEU A 425 5.27 7.34 21.95
N GLU A 426 4.20 7.59 22.73
CA GLU A 426 3.20 6.56 23.05
C GLU A 426 2.48 6.05 21.79
N ASN A 427 2.12 6.95 20.84
CA ASN A 427 1.63 6.52 19.54
C ASN A 427 2.64 5.62 18.83
N GLY A 428 3.93 5.99 18.85
CA GLY A 428 4.99 5.26 18.19
C GLY A 428 5.13 3.80 18.65
N VAL A 429 4.87 3.50 19.92
CA VAL A 429 4.94 2.13 20.46
C VAL A 429 3.58 1.45 20.61
N SER A 430 2.49 2.10 20.17
CA SER A 430 1.12 1.61 20.36
C SER A 430 0.83 0.28 19.63
N GLN A 431 1.41 0.10 18.45
CA GLN A 431 1.22 -1.07 17.56
C GLN A 431 2.55 -1.80 17.29
N ILE A 432 3.46 -1.80 18.25
CA ILE A 432 4.79 -2.41 18.10
C ILE A 432 4.70 -3.93 17.92
N ASP A 433 3.72 -4.59 18.56
CA ASP A 433 3.50 -6.03 18.44
C ASP A 433 3.00 -6.43 17.05
N ASP A 434 2.37 -5.51 16.33
CA ASP A 434 1.90 -5.69 14.95
C ASP A 434 2.99 -5.37 13.91
N GLY A 435 4.18 -4.88 14.35
CA GLY A 435 5.27 -4.45 13.46
C GLY A 435 4.92 -3.22 12.62
N ALA A 436 4.01 -2.37 13.12
CA ALA A 436 3.58 -1.15 12.44
C ALA A 436 4.72 -0.16 12.21
N GLY A 437 4.60 0.67 11.15
CA GLY A 437 5.62 1.62 10.73
C GLY A 437 5.92 2.75 11.72
N ARG A 438 5.03 3.00 12.64
CA ARG A 438 5.08 4.14 13.57
C ARG A 438 6.19 4.12 14.60
N PHE A 439 6.95 3.03 14.77
CA PHE A 439 8.02 2.94 15.77
C PHE A 439 9.07 4.04 15.61
N PRO A 440 9.35 4.87 16.66
CA PRO A 440 10.20 6.05 16.52
C PRO A 440 11.67 5.72 16.72
N GLN A 441 12.48 5.86 15.68
CA GLN A 441 13.93 5.98 15.74
C GLN A 441 14.26 7.45 16.04
N VAL A 442 15.22 7.74 16.93
CA VAL A 442 15.39 9.08 17.48
C VAL A 442 16.84 9.55 17.51
N ALA A 443 17.05 10.90 17.51
CA ALA A 443 18.33 11.52 17.87
C ALA A 443 18.07 12.73 18.77
N GLY A 444 19.04 13.06 19.66
CA GLY A 444 18.86 14.12 20.66
C GLY A 444 17.84 13.79 21.76
N LEU A 445 17.27 12.61 21.71
CA LEU A 445 16.28 12.05 22.63
C LEU A 445 16.70 10.64 23.04
N LYS A 446 16.37 10.24 24.27
CA LYS A 446 16.40 8.84 24.74
C LYS A 446 15.09 8.50 25.39
N TYR A 447 14.65 7.24 25.27
CA TYR A 447 13.47 6.74 25.96
C TYR A 447 13.55 5.24 26.20
N SER A 448 12.77 4.77 27.18
CA SER A 448 12.50 3.37 27.43
C SER A 448 11.04 3.04 27.15
N PHE A 449 10.75 1.80 26.77
CA PHE A 449 9.37 1.35 26.60
C PHE A 449 9.17 -0.07 27.15
N ASP A 450 7.92 -0.40 27.51
CA ASP A 450 7.52 -1.70 28.03
C ASP A 450 6.18 -2.11 27.39
N LYS A 451 6.23 -3.12 26.51
CA LYS A 451 5.05 -3.64 25.78
C LYS A 451 4.03 -4.31 26.67
N SER A 452 4.43 -4.77 27.87
CA SER A 452 3.53 -5.41 28.81
C SER A 452 2.55 -4.43 29.47
N LYS A 453 2.82 -3.13 29.35
CA LYS A 453 1.94 -2.08 29.86
C LYS A 453 0.82 -1.74 28.85
N PRO A 454 -0.31 -1.19 29.32
CA PRO A 454 -1.36 -0.73 28.43
C PRO A 454 -0.87 0.31 27.42
N VAL A 455 -1.42 0.28 26.19
CA VAL A 455 -1.21 1.34 25.19
C VAL A 455 -1.52 2.71 25.80
N GLY A 456 -0.65 3.69 25.58
CA GLY A 456 -0.72 5.03 26.19
C GLY A 456 -0.04 5.12 27.55
N SER A 457 0.65 4.06 27.99
CA SER A 457 1.41 4.03 29.25
C SER A 457 2.67 3.17 29.14
N ARG A 458 3.17 3.00 27.91
CA ARG A 458 4.33 2.14 27.59
C ARG A 458 5.66 2.85 27.70
N ILE A 459 5.68 4.17 27.54
CA ILE A 459 6.89 5.00 27.54
C ILE A 459 7.32 5.38 28.95
N SER A 460 8.65 5.36 29.19
CA SER A 460 9.28 5.84 30.44
C SER A 460 10.69 6.39 30.17
N ASP A 461 11.29 7.00 31.17
CA ASP A 461 12.68 7.48 31.18
C ASP A 461 13.05 8.37 29.98
N VAL A 462 12.12 9.23 29.57
CA VAL A 462 12.35 10.12 28.43
C VAL A 462 13.31 11.23 28.83
N GLN A 463 14.41 11.36 28.07
CA GLN A 463 15.45 12.35 28.29
C GLN A 463 15.76 13.08 26.98
N THR A 464 16.05 14.37 27.09
CA THR A 464 16.48 15.21 25.97
C THR A 464 17.90 15.72 26.19
N LYS A 465 18.63 15.94 25.10
CA LYS A 465 20.00 16.44 25.17
C LYS A 465 20.01 17.94 25.42
N GLU A 466 20.69 18.38 26.50
CA GLU A 466 21.00 19.79 26.82
C GLU A 466 22.52 19.94 26.93
N GLY A 467 23.14 20.64 25.99
CA GLY A 467 24.59 20.64 25.85
C GLY A 467 25.09 19.22 25.57
N ASP A 468 26.00 18.72 26.40
CA ASP A 468 26.54 17.34 26.31
C ASP A 468 25.83 16.33 27.23
N ALA A 469 24.86 16.77 28.04
CA ALA A 469 24.18 15.92 29.01
C ALA A 469 22.75 15.57 28.55
N PHE A 470 22.29 14.37 28.93
CA PHE A 470 20.87 14.01 28.83
C PHE A 470 20.16 14.34 30.15
N VAL A 471 19.08 15.10 30.08
CA VAL A 471 18.25 15.51 31.21
C VAL A 471 16.82 15.03 31.03
N PRO A 472 16.05 14.76 32.09
CA PRO A 472 14.64 14.39 31.96
C PRO A 472 13.85 15.38 31.13
N LEU A 473 12.98 14.89 30.26
CA LEU A 473 12.06 15.72 29.46
C LEU A 473 11.15 16.52 30.40
N ASP A 474 11.11 17.85 30.22
CA ASP A 474 10.13 18.69 30.89
C ASP A 474 8.83 18.74 30.06
N PRO A 475 7.68 18.22 30.56
CA PRO A 475 6.43 18.21 29.83
C PRO A 475 5.87 19.60 29.50
N ASN A 476 6.31 20.65 30.21
CA ASN A 476 5.85 22.03 30.03
C ASN A 476 6.74 22.84 29.07
N LYS A 477 7.96 22.39 28.81
CA LYS A 477 8.91 23.05 27.91
C LYS A 477 8.52 22.77 26.44
N THR A 478 8.78 23.76 25.58
CA THR A 478 8.64 23.60 24.13
C THR A 478 9.98 23.20 23.52
N TYR A 479 9.99 22.15 22.70
CA TYR A 479 11.16 21.60 22.03
C TYR A 479 11.09 21.80 20.51
N GLY A 480 12.23 22.06 19.88
CA GLY A 480 12.38 22.03 18.44
C GLY A 480 12.59 20.58 17.96
N VAL A 481 11.76 20.14 17.04
CA VAL A 481 11.75 18.77 16.52
C VAL A 481 11.91 18.78 15.01
N VAL A 482 12.69 17.83 14.47
CA VAL A 482 12.78 17.50 13.04
C VAL A 482 12.24 16.09 12.81
N THR A 483 11.52 15.92 11.72
CA THR A 483 11.01 14.64 11.20
C THR A 483 10.85 14.75 9.68
N ASN A 484 10.26 13.77 9.03
CA ASN A 484 9.84 13.91 7.65
C ASN A 484 8.44 14.54 7.55
N ASN A 485 8.12 15.15 6.40
CA ASN A 485 6.84 15.83 6.16
C ASN A 485 5.62 14.91 6.33
N TYR A 486 5.72 13.63 5.99
CA TYR A 486 4.66 12.65 6.17
C TYR A 486 4.31 12.47 7.67
N VAL A 487 5.30 12.22 8.53
CA VAL A 487 5.10 12.07 9.99
C VAL A 487 4.62 13.38 10.61
N ARG A 488 5.19 14.53 10.19
CA ARG A 488 4.74 15.84 10.67
C ARG A 488 3.29 16.12 10.29
N GLY A 489 2.85 15.68 9.11
CA GLY A 489 1.47 15.77 8.62
C GLY A 489 0.46 14.86 9.33
N GLY A 490 0.93 14.00 10.25
CA GLY A 490 0.07 13.07 11.02
C GLY A 490 0.12 11.63 10.54
N GLY A 491 0.96 11.32 9.54
CA GLY A 491 1.21 9.96 9.06
C GLY A 491 1.69 9.02 10.15
N ASP A 492 1.48 7.73 9.99
CA ASP A 492 1.74 6.70 11.00
C ASP A 492 1.05 6.98 12.35
N GLY A 493 -0.11 7.68 12.34
CA GLY A 493 -0.88 8.03 13.53
C GLY A 493 -0.31 9.17 14.38
N TYR A 494 0.74 9.88 13.93
CA TYR A 494 1.32 11.04 14.61
C TYR A 494 0.43 12.29 14.54
N LYS A 495 -0.89 12.14 14.67
CA LYS A 495 -1.90 13.23 14.58
C LYS A 495 -1.57 14.44 15.47
N ILE A 496 -0.93 14.18 16.60
CA ILE A 496 -0.52 15.24 17.53
C ILE A 496 0.50 16.20 16.88
N PHE A 497 1.34 15.72 15.97
CA PHE A 497 2.26 16.57 15.22
C PHE A 497 1.53 17.46 14.22
N ALA A 498 0.45 16.98 13.59
CA ALA A 498 -0.37 17.82 12.72
C ALA A 498 -1.16 18.90 13.47
N THR A 499 -1.62 18.60 14.69
CA THR A 499 -2.59 19.45 15.42
C THR A 499 -1.97 20.34 16.48
N ALA A 500 -0.86 19.96 17.12
CA ALA A 500 -0.24 20.70 18.23
C ALA A 500 1.08 21.40 17.86
N SER A 501 1.61 21.17 16.64
CA SER A 501 2.83 21.83 16.19
C SER A 501 2.69 23.33 16.07
N GLN A 502 3.74 24.04 16.48
CA GLN A 502 3.91 25.46 16.30
C GLN A 502 5.08 25.71 15.35
N ASN A 503 5.01 26.77 14.55
CA ASN A 503 6.06 27.17 13.62
C ASN A 503 6.51 26.03 12.68
N ALA A 504 5.56 25.20 12.23
CA ALA A 504 5.83 24.07 11.35
C ALA A 504 6.30 24.53 9.97
N TYR A 505 7.31 23.85 9.45
CA TYR A 505 7.86 24.05 8.12
C TYR A 505 8.12 22.68 7.48
N ASP A 506 7.39 22.36 6.40
CA ASP A 506 7.38 21.03 5.75
C ASP A 506 8.19 20.96 4.45
N PHE A 507 8.75 22.08 4.01
CA PHE A 507 9.39 22.22 2.70
C PHE A 507 10.92 22.31 2.80
N GLY A 508 11.52 21.55 3.73
CA GLY A 508 12.97 21.39 3.81
C GLY A 508 13.52 20.59 2.61
N PRO A 509 14.82 20.39 2.53
CA PRO A 509 15.42 19.56 1.47
C PRO A 509 14.90 18.12 1.56
N ASN A 510 15.01 17.39 0.45
CA ASN A 510 14.67 15.99 0.42
C ASN A 510 15.48 15.20 1.43
N LEU A 511 14.83 14.27 2.12
CA LEU A 511 15.42 13.47 3.19
C LEU A 511 16.62 12.65 2.70
N GLU A 512 16.53 12.07 1.51
CA GLU A 512 17.60 11.31 0.90
C GLU A 512 18.85 12.16 0.63
N ASN A 513 18.70 13.43 0.28
CA ASN A 513 19.83 14.34 0.10
C ASN A 513 20.52 14.64 1.43
N ALA A 514 19.76 14.85 2.50
CA ALA A 514 20.33 15.07 3.83
C ALA A 514 21.12 13.84 4.31
N VAL A 515 20.64 12.63 4.05
CA VAL A 515 21.34 11.38 4.37
C VAL A 515 22.61 11.23 3.52
N ALA A 516 22.55 11.54 2.22
CA ALA A 516 23.72 11.53 1.33
C ALA A 516 24.79 12.51 1.79
N ASP A 517 24.42 13.75 2.15
CA ASP A 517 25.33 14.78 2.68
C ASP A 517 25.99 14.31 4.01
N TYR A 518 25.19 13.69 4.90
CA TYR A 518 25.69 13.16 6.17
C TYR A 518 26.67 12.01 5.98
N LEU A 519 26.38 11.08 5.06
CA LEU A 519 27.29 9.97 4.71
C LEU A 519 28.60 10.50 4.11
N ALA A 520 28.54 11.52 3.25
CA ALA A 520 29.72 12.16 2.68
C ALA A 520 30.59 12.82 3.77
N ALA A 521 29.97 13.47 4.75
CA ALA A 521 30.67 14.14 5.86
C ALA A 521 31.29 13.15 6.87
N HIS A 522 30.75 11.92 6.97
CA HIS A 522 31.21 10.90 7.93
C HIS A 522 31.81 9.67 7.23
N ASN A 523 32.50 9.87 6.14
CA ASN A 523 33.02 8.82 5.26
C ASN A 523 34.41 8.28 5.73
N PRO A 524 34.58 6.94 5.97
CA PRO A 524 33.53 5.92 5.97
C PRO A 524 32.61 5.99 7.20
N TYR A 525 31.29 5.83 6.97
CA TYR A 525 30.31 5.77 8.06
C TYR A 525 30.47 4.48 8.87
N LYS A 526 30.42 4.61 10.19
CA LYS A 526 30.49 3.48 11.14
C LYS A 526 29.11 3.22 11.72
N PRO A 527 28.36 2.20 11.26
CA PRO A 527 27.04 1.90 11.78
C PRO A 527 27.09 1.53 13.26
N TYR A 528 26.18 2.08 14.06
CA TYR A 528 26.15 1.88 15.49
C TYR A 528 24.75 1.93 16.09
N THR A 529 24.62 1.39 17.30
CA THR A 529 23.53 1.62 18.24
C THR A 529 24.16 2.05 19.58
N ASP A 530 23.54 2.98 20.32
CA ASP A 530 24.12 3.58 21.53
C ASP A 530 23.16 3.52 22.74
N GLY A 531 22.08 2.76 22.64
CA GLY A 531 21.10 2.58 23.71
C GLY A 531 20.19 3.79 23.91
N ARG A 532 19.96 4.57 22.85
CA ARG A 532 18.99 5.69 22.89
C ARG A 532 17.54 5.20 23.01
N ILE A 533 17.27 3.93 22.67
CA ILE A 533 15.97 3.28 22.82
C ILE A 533 16.16 1.97 23.60
N THR A 534 15.48 1.84 24.74
CA THR A 534 15.62 0.67 25.63
C THR A 534 14.28 -0.06 25.75
N ASP A 535 14.27 -1.35 25.42
CA ASP A 535 13.13 -2.24 25.65
C ASP A 535 13.20 -2.83 27.07
N LEU A 536 12.24 -2.46 27.91
CA LEU A 536 12.08 -2.96 29.29
C LEU A 536 11.06 -4.10 29.39
N THR A 537 10.55 -4.57 28.26
CA THR A 537 9.52 -5.61 28.22
C THR A 537 10.06 -6.91 28.86
N PRO A 538 9.35 -7.53 29.80
CA PRO A 538 9.74 -8.80 30.39
C PRO A 538 9.97 -9.88 29.32
N ALA A 539 10.99 -10.71 29.50
CA ALA A 539 11.35 -11.75 28.53
C ALA A 539 10.28 -12.83 28.30
N ASP A 540 9.34 -12.97 29.23
CA ASP A 540 8.22 -13.89 29.17
C ASP A 540 6.93 -13.26 28.62
N TYR A 541 6.98 -11.98 28.22
CA TYR A 541 5.85 -11.28 27.61
C TYR A 541 5.37 -12.00 26.34
N LYS A 542 4.07 -12.14 26.23
CA LYS A 542 3.39 -12.63 25.02
C LYS A 542 2.40 -11.56 24.56
N PRO A 543 2.42 -11.16 23.29
CA PRO A 543 1.43 -10.24 22.75
C PRO A 543 0.01 -10.75 23.00
N THR A 544 -0.88 -9.88 23.45
CA THR A 544 -2.29 -10.19 23.51
C THR A 544 -2.86 -10.16 22.09
N PRO A 545 -3.65 -11.16 21.66
CA PRO A 545 -4.32 -11.10 20.36
C PRO A 545 -5.13 -9.80 20.24
N PRO A 546 -5.26 -9.20 19.03
CA PRO A 546 -6.03 -8.01 18.81
C PRO A 546 -7.43 -8.14 19.42
N GLN A 547 -7.78 -7.25 20.35
CA GLN A 547 -9.15 -7.18 20.87
C GLN A 547 -10.03 -6.51 19.82
N ALA A 548 -11.23 -7.07 19.62
CA ALA A 548 -12.24 -6.37 18.85
C ALA A 548 -12.40 -4.93 19.36
N PRO A 549 -12.55 -3.93 18.46
CA PRO A 549 -12.88 -2.58 18.89
C PRO A 549 -14.03 -2.65 19.89
N ALA A 550 -13.87 -2.04 21.06
CA ALA A 550 -14.97 -1.95 22.01
C ALA A 550 -16.16 -1.36 21.24
N ALA A 551 -17.26 -2.10 21.20
CA ALA A 551 -18.49 -1.61 20.58
C ALA A 551 -18.70 -0.18 21.07
N ALA A 552 -18.81 0.78 20.14
CA ALA A 552 -19.08 2.16 20.49
C ALA A 552 -20.22 2.15 21.52
N PRO A 553 -20.11 2.90 22.64
CA PRO A 553 -21.16 2.89 23.65
C PRO A 553 -22.46 3.17 22.93
N ALA A 554 -23.40 2.23 23.04
CA ALA A 554 -24.72 2.35 22.43
C ALA A 554 -25.26 3.72 22.83
N ALA A 555 -25.57 4.54 21.84
CA ALA A 555 -26.21 5.83 22.08
C ALA A 555 -27.36 5.57 23.07
N PRO A 556 -27.52 6.39 24.14
CA PRO A 556 -28.55 6.17 25.13
C PRO A 556 -29.86 6.01 24.36
N ALA A 557 -30.52 4.88 24.56
CA ALA A 557 -31.82 4.61 23.97
C ALA A 557 -32.75 5.75 24.40
N THR A 558 -32.97 6.68 23.51
CA THR A 558 -34.09 7.60 23.63
C THR A 558 -35.33 6.72 23.65
N THR A 559 -35.94 6.58 24.80
CA THR A 559 -37.27 6.02 24.95
C THR A 559 -38.20 6.83 24.05
N ALA A 560 -38.34 6.38 22.82
CA ALA A 560 -39.36 6.90 21.92
C ALA A 560 -40.70 6.46 22.54
N GLN A 561 -41.37 7.43 23.19
CA GLN A 561 -42.74 7.31 23.60
C GLN A 561 -43.56 6.98 22.36
N ALA A 562 -44.25 5.84 22.35
CA ALA A 562 -45.06 5.40 21.22
C ALA A 562 -46.04 6.51 20.83
N PRO A 563 -46.09 6.93 19.56
CA PRO A 563 -47.13 7.86 19.09
C PRO A 563 -48.47 7.15 19.18
N ALA A 564 -49.47 7.88 19.71
CA ALA A 564 -50.86 7.44 19.75
C ALA A 564 -51.35 7.05 18.34
N ALA A 565 -52.09 5.94 18.27
CA ALA A 565 -52.64 5.38 17.06
C ALA A 565 -53.47 6.45 16.30
N THR A 566 -53.04 6.81 15.10
CA THR A 566 -53.84 7.57 14.13
C THR A 566 -54.82 6.61 13.45
N PRO A 567 -56.06 6.97 13.23
CA PRO A 567 -57.04 6.08 12.57
C PRO A 567 -56.61 5.81 11.10
N ALA A 568 -56.86 4.59 10.64
CA ALA A 568 -56.53 4.11 9.30
C ALA A 568 -57.13 5.00 8.22
N PRO A 569 -56.41 5.34 7.14
CA PRO A 569 -56.96 6.01 6.00
C PRO A 569 -57.86 5.07 5.20
N ALA A 570 -59.00 5.59 4.72
CA ALA A 570 -59.94 4.89 3.85
C ALA A 570 -59.28 4.43 2.54
N ALA A 571 -59.70 3.30 2.01
CA ALA A 571 -59.22 2.69 0.78
C ALA A 571 -59.29 3.65 -0.42
N PRO A 572 -58.25 3.72 -1.28
CA PRO A 572 -58.29 4.57 -2.48
C PRO A 572 -59.21 3.99 -3.54
N ALA A 573 -59.96 4.87 -4.22
CA ALA A 573 -60.77 4.57 -5.38
C ALA A 573 -59.92 4.03 -6.55
N PRO A 574 -60.49 3.21 -7.46
CA PRO A 574 -59.74 2.60 -8.56
C PRO A 574 -59.17 3.66 -9.53
N ALA A 575 -57.91 3.49 -9.84
CA ALA A 575 -57.16 4.36 -10.74
C ALA A 575 -57.72 4.34 -12.17
N ALA A 576 -57.85 5.51 -12.75
CA ALA A 576 -58.20 5.69 -14.15
C ALA A 576 -57.09 5.17 -15.07
N THR A 577 -57.48 4.53 -16.16
CA THR A 577 -56.59 3.98 -17.21
C THR A 577 -55.73 5.10 -17.81
N PRO A 578 -54.40 4.89 -17.95
CA PRO A 578 -53.54 5.91 -18.59
C PRO A 578 -53.81 5.99 -20.10
N ALA A 579 -53.82 7.21 -20.63
CA ALA A 579 -53.91 7.53 -22.06
C ALA A 579 -52.64 7.01 -22.79
N PRO A 580 -52.75 6.63 -24.08
CA PRO A 580 -51.64 6.11 -24.86
C PRO A 580 -50.55 7.17 -25.08
N ALA A 581 -49.31 6.75 -24.96
CA ALA A 581 -48.11 7.56 -25.20
C ALA A 581 -48.02 8.03 -26.66
N PRO A 582 -47.46 9.21 -26.94
CA PRO A 582 -47.27 9.68 -28.32
C PRO A 582 -46.20 8.83 -29.04
N ALA A 583 -46.47 8.58 -30.32
CA ALA A 583 -45.64 7.79 -31.22
C ALA A 583 -44.21 8.37 -31.35
N ALA A 584 -43.22 7.49 -31.35
CA ALA A 584 -41.82 7.82 -31.62
C ALA A 584 -41.65 8.37 -33.05
N PRO A 585 -40.76 9.36 -33.29
CA PRO A 585 -40.45 9.84 -34.61
C PRO A 585 -39.71 8.78 -35.44
N ALA A 586 -40.05 8.74 -36.74
CA ALA A 586 -39.48 7.84 -37.73
C ALA A 586 -37.96 8.02 -37.90
N PRO A 587 -37.21 6.97 -38.27
CA PRO A 587 -35.75 7.07 -38.46
C PRO A 587 -35.44 7.95 -39.70
N VAL A 588 -34.54 8.91 -39.47
CA VAL A 588 -34.01 9.77 -40.55
C VAL A 588 -32.94 8.97 -41.29
N THR A 589 -33.12 8.79 -42.59
CA THR A 589 -32.14 8.22 -43.51
C THR A 589 -30.92 9.16 -43.61
N PRO A 590 -29.67 8.69 -43.53
CA PRO A 590 -28.52 9.56 -43.73
C PRO A 590 -28.35 9.94 -45.20
N GLU A 591 -28.16 11.22 -45.44
CA GLU A 591 -27.80 11.82 -46.72
C GLU A 591 -26.36 11.41 -47.12
N PRO A 592 -26.06 11.14 -48.40
CA PRO A 592 -24.74 10.69 -48.82
C PRO A 592 -23.69 11.80 -48.69
N ALA A 593 -22.58 11.49 -48.06
CA ALA A 593 -21.44 12.35 -47.85
C ALA A 593 -20.82 12.83 -49.17
N ALA A 594 -20.58 14.14 -49.26
CA ALA A 594 -19.82 14.76 -50.35
C ALA A 594 -18.36 14.29 -50.36
N PRO A 595 -17.67 14.26 -51.51
CA PRO A 595 -16.33 13.74 -51.66
C PRO A 595 -15.29 14.61 -50.92
N ALA A 596 -14.39 13.93 -50.18
CA ALA A 596 -13.32 14.55 -49.45
C ALA A 596 -12.30 15.25 -50.37
N THR A 597 -11.99 16.50 -50.06
CA THR A 597 -10.86 17.25 -50.61
C THR A 597 -9.52 16.64 -50.18
N PRO A 598 -8.53 16.54 -51.06
CA PRO A 598 -7.22 15.95 -50.70
C PRO A 598 -6.46 16.84 -49.70
N ALA A 599 -5.83 16.20 -48.73
CA ALA A 599 -4.96 16.83 -47.73
C ALA A 599 -3.77 17.52 -48.40
N PRO A 600 -3.31 18.67 -47.87
CA PRO A 600 -2.10 19.35 -48.39
C PRO A 600 -0.85 18.56 -48.01
N ALA A 601 0.08 18.49 -48.96
CA ALA A 601 1.38 17.83 -48.87
C ALA A 601 2.25 18.43 -47.75
N THR A 602 2.95 17.55 -47.03
CA THR A 602 3.98 17.88 -46.06
C THR A 602 5.11 18.67 -46.68
N PRO A 603 5.51 19.85 -46.14
CA PRO A 603 6.70 20.56 -46.63
C PRO A 603 7.98 19.85 -46.20
N ALA A 604 8.96 19.86 -47.09
CA ALA A 604 10.32 19.39 -46.87
C ALA A 604 11.04 20.22 -45.77
N PRO A 605 12.08 19.66 -45.11
CA PRO A 605 12.78 20.34 -44.01
C PRO A 605 13.50 21.59 -44.51
N ALA A 606 13.15 22.71 -43.87
CA ALA A 606 13.82 23.98 -44.12
C ALA A 606 15.20 24.02 -43.43
N THR A 607 16.18 24.56 -44.13
CA THR A 607 17.52 24.93 -43.66
C THR A 607 17.44 25.85 -42.43
N PRO A 608 18.34 25.75 -41.43
CA PRO A 608 18.28 26.61 -40.25
C PRO A 608 18.57 28.05 -40.60
N ALA A 609 17.68 28.94 -40.24
CA ALA A 609 17.86 30.37 -40.27
C ALA A 609 18.82 30.82 -39.15
N PRO A 610 19.54 31.95 -39.30
CA PRO A 610 20.51 32.38 -38.32
C PRO A 610 19.87 32.72 -36.98
N VAL A 611 20.58 32.34 -35.91
CA VAL A 611 20.23 32.57 -34.50
C VAL A 611 19.96 34.07 -34.31
N ALA A 612 18.72 34.41 -33.97
CA ALA A 612 18.38 35.75 -33.51
C ALA A 612 19.02 35.99 -32.14
N ALA A 613 19.60 37.15 -31.97
CA ALA A 613 20.22 37.61 -30.74
C ALA A 613 19.23 37.47 -29.56
N GLU A 614 19.72 36.96 -28.43
CA GLU A 614 19.06 36.89 -27.14
C GLU A 614 18.43 38.25 -26.81
N PRO A 615 17.14 38.32 -26.42
CA PRO A 615 16.57 39.58 -25.97
C PRO A 615 17.28 40.03 -24.68
N ALA A 616 17.61 41.28 -24.58
CA ALA A 616 18.20 41.90 -23.39
C ALA A 616 17.32 41.60 -22.15
N PRO A 617 17.93 41.44 -20.94
CA PRO A 617 17.22 41.04 -19.75
C PRO A 617 16.07 42.00 -19.47
N ALA A 618 14.85 41.47 -19.35
CA ALA A 618 13.67 42.21 -18.93
C ALA A 618 13.89 42.73 -17.50
N GLY A 619 13.67 44.03 -17.27
CA GLY A 619 13.75 44.63 -15.94
C GLY A 619 12.79 44.00 -14.94
N PRO A 620 12.84 44.39 -13.64
CA PRO A 620 11.99 43.82 -12.62
C PRO A 620 10.50 43.94 -12.99
N SER A 621 9.77 42.84 -12.85
CA SER A 621 8.33 42.77 -13.13
C SER A 621 7.53 42.55 -11.83
N LYS A 622 6.22 42.84 -11.87
CA LYS A 622 5.33 42.60 -10.75
C LYS A 622 4.44 41.39 -10.99
N TYR A 623 4.17 40.63 -9.94
CA TYR A 623 3.27 39.49 -9.93
C TYR A 623 2.23 39.64 -8.83
N THR A 624 0.96 39.40 -9.14
CA THR A 624 -0.12 39.39 -8.14
C THR A 624 -0.43 37.96 -7.73
N VAL A 625 -0.26 37.65 -6.44
CA VAL A 625 -0.47 36.30 -5.88
C VAL A 625 -1.91 35.86 -6.07
N VAL A 626 -2.11 34.67 -6.63
CA VAL A 626 -3.44 34.05 -6.77
C VAL A 626 -3.59 32.81 -5.86
N LYS A 627 -4.81 32.32 -5.71
CA LYS A 627 -5.08 31.17 -4.83
C LYS A 627 -4.33 29.92 -5.34
N GLY A 628 -3.48 29.35 -4.47
CA GLY A 628 -2.69 28.16 -4.75
C GLY A 628 -1.24 28.46 -5.17
N ASP A 629 -0.81 29.74 -5.10
CA ASP A 629 0.58 30.12 -5.36
C ASP A 629 1.45 29.90 -4.10
N SER A 630 2.71 29.59 -4.41
CA SER A 630 3.84 29.67 -3.50
C SER A 630 4.97 30.43 -4.18
N LEU A 631 5.91 30.98 -3.42
CA LEU A 631 7.06 31.68 -4.03
C LEU A 631 7.87 30.75 -4.93
N TRP A 632 7.96 29.46 -4.59
CA TRP A 632 8.63 28.45 -5.41
C TRP A 632 7.96 28.29 -6.78
N LYS A 633 6.60 28.16 -6.77
CA LYS A 633 5.83 28.02 -8.03
C LYS A 633 5.94 29.27 -8.90
N ILE A 634 5.86 30.45 -8.28
CA ILE A 634 6.05 31.73 -8.98
C ILE A 634 7.46 31.83 -9.59
N ALA A 635 8.49 31.36 -8.87
CA ALA A 635 9.87 31.32 -9.36
C ALA A 635 10.03 30.33 -10.52
N GLU A 636 9.46 29.13 -10.41
CA GLU A 636 9.45 28.12 -11.47
C GLU A 636 8.77 28.64 -12.75
N GLU A 637 7.58 29.24 -12.62
CA GLU A 637 6.85 29.79 -13.76
C GLU A 637 7.55 31.02 -14.39
N THR A 638 8.24 31.81 -13.56
CA THR A 638 8.87 33.07 -14.03
C THR A 638 10.27 32.84 -14.61
N TYR A 639 11.06 32.01 -13.92
CA TYR A 639 12.50 31.85 -14.22
C TYR A 639 12.84 30.48 -14.81
N GLY A 640 11.93 29.50 -14.74
CA GLY A 640 12.20 28.10 -15.05
C GLY A 640 13.07 27.41 -13.98
N ASP A 641 13.14 27.98 -12.77
CA ASP A 641 13.94 27.52 -11.65
C ASP A 641 13.27 27.91 -10.33
N GLY A 642 12.62 26.94 -9.68
CA GLY A 642 11.90 27.14 -8.42
C GLY A 642 12.80 27.55 -7.27
N GLU A 643 14.09 27.18 -7.25
CA GLU A 643 15.05 27.53 -6.18
C GLU A 643 15.28 29.06 -6.09
N ARG A 644 15.01 29.80 -7.15
CA ARG A 644 15.09 31.27 -7.17
C ARG A 644 13.99 31.97 -6.38
N TRP A 645 13.09 31.24 -5.74
CA TRP A 645 12.11 31.80 -4.81
C TRP A 645 12.74 32.66 -3.71
N THR A 646 13.97 32.33 -3.32
CA THR A 646 14.75 33.10 -2.33
C THR A 646 15.06 34.51 -2.79
N GLU A 647 15.25 34.71 -4.09
CA GLU A 647 15.45 36.03 -4.69
C GLU A 647 14.17 36.88 -4.63
N ILE A 648 13.02 36.27 -4.90
CA ILE A 648 11.70 36.91 -4.77
C ILE A 648 11.44 37.31 -3.31
N ALA A 649 11.68 36.39 -2.36
CA ALA A 649 11.52 36.66 -0.93
C ALA A 649 12.40 37.82 -0.46
N LYS A 650 13.65 37.89 -0.92
CA LYS A 650 14.61 38.95 -0.60
C LYS A 650 14.22 40.29 -1.22
N ALA A 651 13.80 40.31 -2.49
CA ALA A 651 13.36 41.54 -3.17
C ALA A 651 12.19 42.18 -2.47
N ASN A 652 11.24 41.35 -1.98
CA ASN A 652 10.03 41.81 -1.29
C ASN A 652 10.19 41.93 0.23
N LYS A 653 11.38 41.68 0.78
CA LYS A 653 11.67 41.76 2.24
C LYS A 653 10.72 40.94 3.08
N LEU A 654 10.30 39.78 2.56
CA LEU A 654 9.32 38.93 3.23
C LEU A 654 9.95 38.29 4.48
N ARG A 655 9.41 38.61 5.66
CA ARG A 655 9.84 37.99 6.92
C ARG A 655 9.35 36.57 7.07
N ARG A 656 8.30 36.20 6.33
CA ARG A 656 7.67 34.87 6.32
C ARG A 656 7.37 34.50 4.86
N PRO A 657 8.36 33.98 4.11
CA PRO A 657 8.21 33.67 2.68
C PRO A 657 7.07 32.69 2.37
N ASN A 658 6.64 31.88 3.36
CA ASN A 658 5.57 30.89 3.23
C ASN A 658 4.16 31.48 3.47
N LEU A 659 4.05 32.77 3.76
CA LEU A 659 2.76 33.42 4.06
C LEU A 659 2.52 34.59 3.10
N ILE A 660 2.57 34.31 1.80
CA ILE A 660 2.09 35.26 0.78
C ILE A 660 0.56 35.20 0.74
N GLN A 661 -0.08 36.37 0.60
CA GLN A 661 -1.54 36.48 0.61
C GLN A 661 -2.09 36.65 -0.81
N VAL A 662 -3.23 36.01 -1.08
CA VAL A 662 -3.94 36.20 -2.35
C VAL A 662 -4.24 37.69 -2.56
N GLY A 663 -3.81 38.24 -3.70
CA GLY A 663 -3.90 39.67 -4.01
C GLY A 663 -2.67 40.48 -3.62
N GLU A 664 -1.67 39.89 -2.96
CA GLU A 664 -0.38 40.56 -2.67
C GLU A 664 0.43 40.77 -3.97
N GLU A 665 0.98 41.97 -4.16
CA GLU A 665 1.88 42.26 -5.29
C GLU A 665 3.33 41.98 -4.88
N LEU A 666 3.98 41.10 -5.61
CA LEU A 666 5.39 40.75 -5.44
C LEU A 666 6.24 41.37 -6.56
N GLU A 667 7.36 42.00 -6.19
CA GLU A 667 8.41 42.38 -7.16
C GLU A 667 9.22 41.13 -7.52
N LEU A 668 9.25 40.82 -8.82
CA LEU A 668 10.08 39.75 -9.36
C LEU A 668 11.41 40.33 -9.86
N PRO A 669 12.57 39.89 -9.33
CA PRO A 669 13.88 40.25 -9.84
C PRO A 669 14.01 39.96 -11.33
N ALA A 670 14.88 40.69 -12.02
CA ALA A 670 15.17 40.43 -13.45
C ALA A 670 15.67 38.98 -13.66
N LYS A 671 15.32 38.40 -14.82
CA LYS A 671 15.80 37.07 -15.24
C LYS A 671 17.31 37.00 -15.28
#